data_695319cbf734004fce279991b0a1c36c
#
_entry.id   695319cbf734004fce279991b0a1c36c
#
_cell.length_a   1.000
_cell.length_b   1.000
_cell.length_c   1.000
_cell.angle_alpha   90.00
_cell.angle_beta   90.00
_cell.angle_gamma   90.00
#
_symmetry.space_group_name_H-M   'P 1'
#
loop_
_entity.id
_entity.type
_entity.pdbx_description
1 polymer ?
#
loop_
_entity_poly.entity_id
_entity_poly.type
_entity_poly.pdbx_seq_one_letter_code
_entity_poly.pdbx_strand_id
1 'polypeptide(L)'
;MIHLRTLLFCGLITATTLTMAQQNPGPPGGGRPGGGPGAPRNRALVKQFDKDKDGMLSDQERLEARRYVQENPAPRRGGRGGRGGPPGPVDPPEAGRKVTSKQVTNYPQKKLYDESVLRTFFLEFKQDDWEKELADFYRTDVEVPARLTVDGKTYPEVGVAFRGNSSFFSVREGQKRSFNITLDYADKDQKLYGYRTLNLLNAHSDPSFQRTVLYSHIARHYTAAPKANFVHVVVNGESWGIYINDQQYNKDFINDWFDRRDGVRWKIPAGPTGRALTYEGDKREDYWGFELKTKDDPKHWQDLIKLCKTLDETPKDKIASIDSILSIDRALWFLALDNVLIDSDGYYSRGSDYVIYQEPQYGRFHVLPYDNNETFRFPGGGGPPGSGIRGEQPSGVQLNPFSGEYDEMKPLLSRLLADPEISSRYAAHVRTIVDEWLDWKKIGPISNQYYKLIDEEIEKDTRKHSSYADFILNMTDTLDSGRRPLPGLKSFVAERRAYILSLPEFKKPTPKINSVKLAASNGKDSALPAKKPVYIQAKISGEVKAERVMLYHASAALAPFQRLPMMDDGKHQDGAAGDGIYGAAIPAQDAGTHVQYYVEARADASVGSTVFYPRTAESDPLDFYIPIPDAPKTGLVINELMASNQSAIQDPQQEYEDYVEIYNKGAKMIDLSGVYLSDNKTDPMKWKFPEGSRITPNGYLVIWLDDDMNDQPGLHANFKLSKSGETLMLIEKENGKIRLLDAVKFGPQKTNQAYGRLPDGSNRLQGIQATPAKQNK
;
A
#
# COMPACT_ATOMS: atom_id res chain seq x y z
N MET A 1 67.72 9.30 -24.58
CA MET A 1 68.40 8.27 -25.39
C MET A 1 67.29 7.38 -25.95
N ILE A 2 66.89 7.64 -27.25
CA ILE A 2 67.25 6.80 -28.41
C ILE A 2 66.50 5.44 -28.39
N HIS A 3 65.69 5.00 -29.32
CA HIS A 3 65.30 5.23 -30.74
C HIS A 3 63.97 4.47 -30.94
N LEU A 4 62.97 4.98 -31.58
CA LEU A 4 62.56 4.96 -33.00
C LEU A 4 62.83 3.67 -33.79
N ARG A 5 61.78 3.01 -34.30
CA ARG A 5 61.69 2.54 -35.70
C ARG A 5 60.30 2.14 -36.14
N THR A 6 59.87 2.82 -37.15
CA THR A 6 58.72 2.66 -38.07
C THR A 6 58.97 1.48 -39.01
N LEU A 7 57.94 0.76 -39.45
CA LEU A 7 57.92 0.09 -40.75
C LEU A 7 56.51 0.01 -41.30
N LEU A 8 56.33 0.65 -42.45
CA LEU A 8 55.22 0.53 -43.38
C LEU A 8 55.29 -0.81 -44.11
N PHE A 9 54.12 -1.37 -44.49
CA PHE A 9 53.97 -2.14 -45.74
C PHE A 9 52.60 -1.86 -46.39
N CYS A 10 52.67 -1.47 -47.68
CA CYS A 10 51.60 -1.24 -48.66
C CYS A 10 51.22 -2.55 -49.40
N GLY A 11 50.02 -2.55 -49.91
CA GLY A 11 49.59 -3.36 -51.08
C GLY A 11 48.26 -4.12 -50.82
N LEU A 12 47.31 -4.21 -51.62
CA LEU A 12 46.95 -3.83 -52.99
C LEU A 12 45.44 -3.95 -53.14
N ILE A 13 44.87 -3.08 -53.94
CA ILE A 13 43.44 -2.99 -54.31
C ILE A 13 43.10 -4.09 -55.31
N THR A 14 41.94 -4.75 -55.11
CA THR A 14 41.20 -5.35 -56.21
C THR A 14 39.72 -4.97 -56.11
N ALA A 15 39.29 -4.20 -57.09
CA ALA A 15 37.90 -3.84 -57.32
C ALA A 15 37.16 -5.00 -57.98
N THR A 16 36.01 -5.35 -57.46
CA THR A 16 35.00 -6.12 -58.21
C THR A 16 33.68 -5.36 -58.19
N THR A 17 33.35 -4.86 -59.37
CA THR A 17 32.07 -4.30 -59.76
C THR A 17 30.99 -5.39 -59.73
N LEU A 18 29.91 -5.14 -58.99
CA LEU A 18 28.65 -5.87 -59.17
C LEU A 18 27.48 -4.90 -59.26
N THR A 19 26.77 -5.10 -60.31
CA THR A 19 25.59 -4.50 -60.91
C THR A 19 24.51 -4.06 -59.92
N MET A 20 24.03 -2.81 -60.13
CA MET A 20 22.81 -2.29 -59.55
C MET A 20 21.58 -3.00 -60.15
N ALA A 21 20.75 -3.56 -59.27
CA ALA A 21 19.35 -3.86 -59.59
C ALA A 21 18.51 -2.74 -58.99
N GLN A 22 17.80 -2.01 -59.87
CA GLN A 22 16.79 -1.01 -59.50
C GLN A 22 15.68 -1.66 -58.69
N GLN A 23 15.44 -1.18 -57.47
CA GLN A 23 14.20 -1.43 -56.75
C GLN A 23 13.37 -0.16 -56.71
N ASN A 24 12.12 -0.30 -57.08
CA ASN A 24 11.07 0.73 -57.06
C ASN A 24 10.88 1.32 -55.64
N PRO A 25 10.58 2.61 -55.52
CA PRO A 25 10.24 3.23 -54.25
C PRO A 25 8.82 2.81 -53.83
N GLY A 26 8.74 2.06 -52.71
CA GLY A 26 7.47 1.82 -52.01
C GLY A 26 6.98 3.08 -51.30
N PRO A 27 5.69 3.16 -50.94
CA PRO A 27 5.07 4.35 -50.36
C PRO A 27 5.69 4.72 -48.99
N PRO A 28 5.63 6.00 -48.55
CA PRO A 28 6.29 6.46 -47.36
C PRO A 28 5.69 5.82 -46.10
N GLY A 29 6.48 4.96 -45.47
CA GLY A 29 6.12 4.30 -44.23
C GLY A 29 6.11 5.30 -43.07
N GLY A 30 4.94 5.41 -42.41
CA GLY A 30 4.78 6.14 -41.18
C GLY A 30 5.80 5.68 -40.13
N GLY A 31 6.42 6.65 -39.46
CA GLY A 31 7.46 6.45 -38.45
C GLY A 31 7.02 5.46 -37.37
N ARG A 32 7.81 4.42 -37.21
CA ARG A 32 7.70 3.53 -36.03
C ARG A 32 8.08 4.32 -34.79
N PRO A 33 7.23 4.40 -33.74
CA PRO A 33 7.67 4.87 -32.45
C PRO A 33 8.74 3.89 -31.95
N GLY A 34 9.93 4.38 -31.63
CA GLY A 34 11.02 3.59 -31.06
C GLY A 34 10.61 3.02 -29.70
N GLY A 35 10.28 1.73 -29.67
CA GLY A 35 10.09 0.96 -28.44
C GLY A 35 11.23 -0.05 -28.32
N GLY A 36 12.09 0.13 -27.32
CA GLY A 36 13.01 -0.91 -26.89
C GLY A 36 12.25 -2.18 -26.48
N PRO A 37 12.89 -3.33 -26.21
CA PRO A 37 12.24 -4.58 -25.85
C PRO A 37 11.65 -4.51 -24.41
N GLY A 38 10.68 -3.63 -24.18
CA GLY A 38 9.94 -3.47 -22.93
C GLY A 38 8.90 -4.56 -22.72
N ALA A 39 8.30 -4.56 -21.51
CA ALA A 39 7.14 -5.40 -21.20
C ALA A 39 6.08 -5.24 -22.29
N PRO A 40 5.36 -6.30 -22.65
CA PRO A 40 4.35 -6.21 -23.70
C PRO A 40 3.26 -5.23 -23.27
N ARG A 41 3.16 -4.11 -23.95
CA ARG A 41 2.06 -3.17 -23.76
C ARG A 41 0.77 -3.85 -24.15
N ASN A 42 -0.31 -3.58 -23.41
CA ASN A 42 -1.64 -4.01 -23.82
C ASN A 42 -1.95 -3.43 -25.22
N ARG A 43 -2.53 -4.25 -26.07
CA ARG A 43 -2.99 -3.78 -27.39
C ARG A 43 -4.19 -2.87 -27.19
N ALA A 44 -4.11 -1.64 -27.70
CA ALA A 44 -5.21 -0.69 -27.65
C ALA A 44 -6.22 -1.03 -28.77
N LEU A 45 -7.23 -1.80 -28.43
CA LEU A 45 -8.30 -2.23 -29.35
C LEU A 45 -9.57 -1.40 -29.17
N VAL A 46 -9.86 -0.95 -27.95
CA VAL A 46 -11.06 -0.12 -27.70
C VAL A 46 -11.07 1.07 -28.64
N LYS A 47 -10.02 1.85 -28.71
CA LYS A 47 -9.92 3.00 -29.64
C LYS A 47 -10.11 2.64 -31.11
N GLN A 48 -9.80 1.39 -31.50
CA GLN A 48 -9.88 0.92 -32.89
C GLN A 48 -11.29 0.46 -33.26
N PHE A 49 -12.02 -0.17 -32.33
CA PHE A 49 -13.28 -0.85 -32.58
C PHE A 49 -14.50 -0.17 -31.95
N ASP A 50 -14.33 0.73 -31.02
CA ASP A 50 -15.35 1.59 -30.42
C ASP A 50 -15.84 2.61 -31.44
N LYS A 51 -16.98 2.32 -32.11
CA LYS A 51 -17.55 3.11 -33.21
C LYS A 51 -18.41 4.27 -32.69
N ASP A 52 -19.11 4.07 -31.57
CA ASP A 52 -19.99 5.07 -30.95
C ASP A 52 -19.26 5.96 -29.95
N LYS A 53 -18.00 5.63 -29.61
CA LYS A 53 -17.09 6.40 -28.73
C LYS A 53 -17.58 6.56 -27.32
N ASP A 54 -18.26 5.56 -26.80
CA ASP A 54 -18.67 5.51 -25.40
C ASP A 54 -17.54 5.03 -24.45
N GLY A 55 -16.43 4.55 -25.03
CA GLY A 55 -15.23 4.07 -24.30
C GLY A 55 -15.28 2.59 -23.97
N MET A 56 -16.27 1.86 -24.45
CA MET A 56 -16.45 0.43 -24.30
C MET A 56 -16.61 -0.24 -25.66
N LEU A 57 -16.68 -1.56 -25.70
CA LEU A 57 -17.06 -2.28 -26.89
C LEU A 57 -18.41 -2.98 -26.67
N SER A 58 -19.42 -2.61 -27.47
CA SER A 58 -20.68 -3.33 -27.53
C SER A 58 -20.49 -4.80 -27.95
N ASP A 59 -21.49 -5.66 -27.80
CA ASP A 59 -21.39 -7.07 -28.18
C ASP A 59 -20.92 -7.26 -29.63
N GLN A 60 -21.39 -6.39 -30.56
CA GLN A 60 -21.01 -6.44 -31.98
C GLN A 60 -19.55 -5.99 -32.18
N GLU A 61 -19.13 -4.94 -31.54
CA GLU A 61 -17.76 -4.41 -31.65
C GLU A 61 -16.75 -5.36 -31.02
N ARG A 62 -17.10 -6.00 -29.87
CA ARG A 62 -16.28 -7.05 -29.29
C ARG A 62 -16.12 -8.24 -30.22
N LEU A 63 -17.20 -8.65 -30.91
CA LEU A 63 -17.12 -9.74 -31.89
C LEU A 63 -16.14 -9.41 -33.02
N GLU A 64 -16.17 -8.18 -33.54
CA GLU A 64 -15.25 -7.71 -34.58
C GLU A 64 -13.79 -7.64 -34.05
N ALA A 65 -13.60 -7.07 -32.87
CA ALA A 65 -12.30 -7.00 -32.19
C ALA A 65 -11.73 -8.41 -31.91
N ARG A 66 -12.58 -9.35 -31.49
CA ARG A 66 -12.20 -10.74 -31.20
C ARG A 66 -11.72 -11.46 -32.48
N ARG A 67 -12.43 -11.33 -33.59
CA ARG A 67 -11.99 -11.85 -34.90
C ARG A 67 -10.63 -11.28 -35.30
N TYR A 68 -10.48 -9.96 -35.16
CA TYR A 68 -9.21 -9.31 -35.45
C TYR A 68 -8.05 -9.86 -34.60
N VAL A 69 -8.24 -10.10 -33.31
CA VAL A 69 -7.20 -10.67 -32.43
C VAL A 69 -6.87 -12.10 -32.87
N GLN A 70 -7.86 -12.92 -33.22
CA GLN A 70 -7.66 -14.29 -33.67
C GLN A 70 -6.91 -14.36 -35.02
N GLU A 71 -7.21 -13.46 -35.94
CA GLU A 71 -6.52 -13.34 -37.23
C GLU A 71 -5.13 -12.70 -37.11
N ASN A 72 -4.93 -11.84 -36.09
CA ASN A 72 -3.68 -11.13 -35.83
C ASN A 72 -3.15 -11.46 -34.43
N PRO A 73 -2.74 -12.70 -34.15
CA PRO A 73 -2.27 -13.08 -32.83
C PRO A 73 -1.00 -12.28 -32.46
N ALA A 74 -0.89 -11.93 -31.18
CA ALA A 74 0.32 -11.27 -30.68
C ALA A 74 1.55 -12.15 -30.97
N PRO A 75 2.70 -11.55 -31.37
CA PRO A 75 3.90 -12.33 -31.65
C PRO A 75 4.27 -13.15 -30.42
N ARG A 76 4.32 -14.48 -30.58
CA ARG A 76 4.84 -15.38 -29.56
C ARG A 76 6.30 -15.04 -29.33
N ARG A 77 6.65 -14.49 -28.17
CA ARG A 77 8.05 -14.35 -27.79
C ARG A 77 8.65 -15.75 -27.76
N GLY A 78 9.58 -16.02 -28.67
CA GLY A 78 10.38 -17.22 -28.67
C GLY A 78 11.16 -17.32 -27.35
N GLY A 79 10.62 -18.03 -26.38
CA GLY A 79 11.33 -18.40 -25.17
C GLY A 79 12.47 -19.32 -25.55
N ARG A 80 13.71 -18.88 -25.43
CA ARG A 80 14.88 -19.75 -25.49
C ARG A 80 14.72 -20.79 -24.37
N GLY A 81 14.39 -22.04 -24.78
CA GLY A 81 14.76 -23.23 -24.05
C GLY A 81 14.10 -23.52 -22.71
N GLY A 82 12.79 -23.42 -22.60
CA GLY A 82 12.04 -24.23 -21.63
C GLY A 82 11.73 -25.59 -22.25
N ARG A 83 12.46 -26.63 -21.94
CA ARG A 83 12.07 -28.02 -22.21
C ARG A 83 10.90 -28.39 -21.30
N GLY A 84 9.71 -27.99 -21.72
CA GLY A 84 8.43 -28.35 -21.19
C GLY A 84 7.42 -27.87 -22.21
N GLY A 85 7.16 -28.69 -23.23
CA GLY A 85 5.98 -28.55 -24.04
C GLY A 85 4.75 -28.53 -23.13
N PRO A 86 3.56 -28.05 -23.61
CA PRO A 86 2.36 -28.18 -22.82
C PRO A 86 2.26 -29.63 -22.36
N PRO A 87 2.01 -29.86 -21.05
CA PRO A 87 1.82 -31.23 -20.59
C PRO A 87 0.74 -31.89 -21.48
N GLY A 88 0.94 -33.17 -21.81
CA GLY A 88 0.03 -33.92 -22.69
C GLY A 88 -1.43 -33.79 -22.31
N PRO A 89 -2.36 -34.30 -23.13
CA PRO A 89 -3.79 -34.18 -22.87
C PRO A 89 -4.08 -34.77 -21.47
N VAL A 90 -4.50 -33.88 -20.58
CA VAL A 90 -5.07 -34.24 -19.28
C VAL A 90 -6.53 -33.86 -19.40
N ASP A 91 -7.40 -34.67 -18.89
CA ASP A 91 -8.83 -34.39 -18.85
C ASP A 91 -9.09 -32.96 -18.27
N PRO A 92 -10.07 -32.23 -18.80
CA PRO A 92 -10.46 -30.95 -18.26
C PRO A 92 -10.84 -31.15 -16.77
N PRO A 93 -10.59 -30.15 -15.91
CA PRO A 93 -10.97 -30.26 -14.51
C PRO A 93 -12.48 -30.52 -14.41
N GLU A 94 -12.88 -31.30 -13.41
CA GLU A 94 -14.28 -31.53 -13.13
C GLU A 94 -14.99 -30.19 -12.87
N ALA A 95 -16.26 -30.11 -13.29
CA ALA A 95 -17.09 -28.95 -13.02
C ALA A 95 -17.26 -28.76 -11.52
N GLY A 96 -17.19 -27.51 -11.06
CA GLY A 96 -17.43 -27.18 -9.68
C GLY A 96 -18.89 -27.36 -9.29
N ARG A 97 -19.15 -27.49 -7.99
CA ARG A 97 -20.52 -27.59 -7.49
C ARG A 97 -21.37 -26.38 -7.87
N LYS A 98 -22.68 -26.58 -8.04
CA LYS A 98 -23.60 -25.47 -8.23
C LYS A 98 -23.85 -24.73 -6.92
N VAL A 99 -23.76 -23.39 -6.98
CA VAL A 99 -23.96 -22.52 -5.82
C VAL A 99 -24.91 -21.39 -6.19
N THR A 100 -25.85 -21.13 -5.32
CA THR A 100 -26.83 -20.04 -5.47
C THR A 100 -26.69 -19.02 -4.34
N SER A 101 -27.14 -17.78 -4.56
CA SER A 101 -27.09 -16.71 -3.57
C SER A 101 -27.86 -17.02 -2.27
N LYS A 102 -28.80 -17.97 -2.30
CA LYS A 102 -29.54 -18.42 -1.10
C LYS A 102 -28.73 -19.37 -0.21
N GLN A 103 -27.63 -19.92 -0.69
CA GLN A 103 -26.79 -20.91 0.00
C GLN A 103 -25.57 -20.30 0.67
N VAL A 104 -25.36 -19.00 0.53
CA VAL A 104 -24.17 -18.30 1.04
C VAL A 104 -24.57 -17.29 2.10
N THR A 105 -23.64 -17.01 3.01
CA THR A 105 -23.80 -15.95 4.02
C THR A 105 -23.40 -14.62 3.43
N ASN A 106 -24.22 -13.61 3.62
CA ASN A 106 -23.93 -12.23 3.24
C ASN A 106 -23.40 -11.43 4.44
N TYR A 107 -22.46 -10.51 4.18
CA TYR A 107 -21.79 -9.71 5.21
C TYR A 107 -21.83 -8.21 4.86
N PRO A 108 -23.01 -7.60 4.64
CA PRO A 108 -23.13 -6.22 4.17
C PRO A 108 -22.54 -5.20 5.15
N GLN A 109 -22.44 -5.55 6.44
CA GLN A 109 -21.88 -4.70 7.50
C GLN A 109 -20.35 -4.83 7.69
N LYS A 110 -19.70 -5.67 6.89
CA LYS A 110 -18.26 -5.90 6.99
C LYS A 110 -17.52 -5.19 5.86
N LYS A 111 -16.38 -4.56 6.13
CA LYS A 111 -15.54 -3.95 5.08
C LYS A 111 -15.17 -4.97 4.00
N LEU A 112 -14.94 -4.51 2.76
CA LEU A 112 -14.60 -5.40 1.64
C LEU A 112 -13.43 -6.33 1.96
N TYR A 113 -12.38 -5.80 2.56
CA TYR A 113 -11.16 -6.53 2.92
C TYR A 113 -11.16 -7.02 4.38
N ASP A 114 -12.34 -7.33 4.95
CA ASP A 114 -12.40 -7.96 6.28
C ASP A 114 -11.88 -9.39 6.18
N GLU A 115 -10.80 -9.68 6.91
CA GLU A 115 -10.10 -10.96 6.89
C GLU A 115 -10.82 -12.06 7.71
N SER A 116 -11.90 -11.70 8.42
CA SER A 116 -12.65 -12.62 9.28
C SER A 116 -13.83 -13.29 8.60
N VAL A 117 -14.16 -12.91 7.37
CA VAL A 117 -15.32 -13.41 6.63
C VAL A 117 -14.96 -13.88 5.23
N LEU A 118 -15.65 -14.92 4.76
CA LEU A 118 -15.53 -15.42 3.39
C LEU A 118 -16.75 -14.98 2.59
N ARG A 119 -16.61 -13.91 1.79
CA ARG A 119 -17.64 -13.45 0.86
C ARG A 119 -17.70 -14.29 -0.37
N THR A 120 -18.90 -14.42 -0.93
CA THR A 120 -19.08 -15.05 -2.24
C THR A 120 -19.35 -14.00 -3.31
N PHE A 121 -18.56 -14.04 -4.37
CA PHE A 121 -18.69 -13.18 -5.55
C PHE A 121 -19.31 -13.98 -6.69
N PHE A 122 -20.52 -13.62 -7.10
CA PHE A 122 -21.22 -14.25 -8.23
C PHE A 122 -20.96 -13.42 -9.48
N LEU A 123 -20.24 -13.99 -10.44
CA LEU A 123 -20.01 -13.43 -11.75
C LEU A 123 -20.91 -14.15 -12.76
N GLU A 124 -21.71 -13.40 -13.52
CA GLU A 124 -22.59 -13.94 -14.54
C GLU A 124 -22.29 -13.30 -15.88
N PHE A 125 -21.76 -14.10 -16.81
CA PHE A 125 -21.52 -13.71 -18.19
C PHE A 125 -22.71 -14.11 -19.06
N LYS A 126 -23.03 -13.28 -20.06
CA LYS A 126 -24.13 -13.55 -21.00
C LYS A 126 -23.77 -14.67 -21.97
N GLN A 127 -22.50 -14.81 -22.36
CA GLN A 127 -22.02 -15.78 -23.32
C GLN A 127 -21.49 -17.05 -22.65
N ASP A 128 -21.76 -18.20 -23.26
CA ASP A 128 -21.30 -19.49 -22.73
C ASP A 128 -19.79 -19.70 -22.84
N ASP A 129 -19.15 -19.09 -23.85
CA ASP A 129 -17.71 -19.19 -24.11
C ASP A 129 -16.89 -18.06 -23.47
N TRP A 130 -17.38 -17.49 -22.37
CA TRP A 130 -16.80 -16.35 -21.65
C TRP A 130 -15.30 -16.54 -21.32
N GLU A 131 -14.89 -17.77 -20.92
CA GLU A 131 -13.49 -18.04 -20.58
C GLU A 131 -12.58 -17.86 -21.79
N LYS A 132 -13.04 -18.34 -22.95
CA LYS A 132 -12.31 -18.21 -24.20
C LYS A 132 -12.30 -16.75 -24.68
N GLU A 133 -13.40 -16.02 -24.53
CA GLU A 133 -13.45 -14.60 -24.87
C GLU A 133 -12.47 -13.78 -24.02
N LEU A 134 -12.44 -14.00 -22.69
CA LEU A 134 -11.45 -13.38 -21.81
C LEU A 134 -10.00 -13.75 -22.20
N ALA A 135 -9.76 -15.00 -22.63
CA ALA A 135 -8.43 -15.43 -23.06
C ALA A 135 -8.03 -14.80 -24.41
N ASP A 136 -8.95 -14.63 -25.35
CA ASP A 136 -8.70 -13.96 -26.63
C ASP A 136 -8.30 -12.49 -26.39
N PHE A 137 -8.92 -11.80 -25.42
CA PHE A 137 -8.61 -10.40 -25.08
C PHE A 137 -7.49 -10.23 -24.04
N TYR A 138 -6.84 -11.31 -23.61
CA TYR A 138 -5.72 -11.19 -22.71
C TYR A 138 -4.60 -10.30 -23.28
N ARG A 139 -4.08 -9.37 -22.47
CA ARG A 139 -3.13 -8.31 -22.90
C ARG A 139 -3.66 -7.35 -23.97
N THR A 140 -4.94 -7.07 -23.90
CA THR A 140 -5.57 -5.94 -24.60
C THR A 140 -6.16 -4.97 -23.57
N ASP A 141 -6.75 -3.89 -24.03
CA ASP A 141 -7.53 -2.96 -23.21
C ASP A 141 -9.03 -3.27 -23.22
N VAL A 142 -9.44 -4.42 -23.77
CA VAL A 142 -10.83 -4.86 -23.82
C VAL A 142 -11.17 -5.65 -22.58
N GLU A 143 -12.24 -5.25 -21.90
CA GLU A 143 -12.88 -5.97 -20.81
C GLU A 143 -14.20 -6.58 -21.30
N VAL A 144 -14.55 -7.75 -20.76
CA VAL A 144 -15.79 -8.46 -21.09
C VAL A 144 -16.85 -8.12 -20.06
N PRO A 145 -18.03 -7.61 -20.43
CA PRO A 145 -19.08 -7.28 -19.49
C PRO A 145 -19.63 -8.50 -18.76
N ALA A 146 -19.85 -8.37 -17.46
CA ALA A 146 -20.50 -9.35 -16.62
C ALA A 146 -21.39 -8.66 -15.59
N ARG A 147 -22.26 -9.43 -14.95
CA ARG A 147 -22.98 -9.01 -13.75
C ARG A 147 -22.29 -9.56 -12.53
N LEU A 148 -22.01 -8.71 -11.56
CA LEU A 148 -21.45 -9.11 -10.26
C LEU A 148 -22.51 -8.99 -9.18
N THR A 149 -22.69 -10.03 -8.36
CA THR A 149 -23.53 -9.98 -7.15
C THR A 149 -22.66 -10.32 -5.94
N VAL A 150 -22.67 -9.43 -4.93
CA VAL A 150 -21.93 -9.58 -3.67
C VAL A 150 -22.84 -9.12 -2.53
N ASP A 151 -22.90 -9.89 -1.45
CA ASP A 151 -23.69 -9.60 -0.24
C ASP A 151 -25.16 -9.25 -0.55
N GLY A 152 -25.75 -9.92 -1.56
CA GLY A 152 -27.11 -9.69 -2.00
C GLY A 152 -27.33 -8.47 -2.89
N LYS A 153 -26.34 -7.61 -3.07
CA LYS A 153 -26.39 -6.45 -3.99
C LYS A 153 -25.81 -6.82 -5.35
N THR A 154 -26.52 -6.40 -6.40
CA THR A 154 -26.10 -6.64 -7.78
C THR A 154 -25.51 -5.39 -8.40
N TYR A 155 -24.37 -5.54 -9.06
CA TYR A 155 -23.64 -4.55 -9.84
C TYR A 155 -23.70 -4.94 -11.31
N PRO A 156 -24.56 -4.28 -12.09
CA PRO A 156 -24.69 -4.59 -13.51
C PRO A 156 -23.47 -4.10 -14.30
N GLU A 157 -23.17 -4.80 -15.37
CA GLU A 157 -22.19 -4.39 -16.38
C GLU A 157 -20.82 -3.98 -15.84
N VAL A 158 -20.25 -4.84 -14.98
CA VAL A 158 -18.85 -4.73 -14.58
C VAL A 158 -17.94 -5.25 -15.69
N GLY A 159 -16.80 -4.60 -15.91
CA GLY A 159 -15.79 -5.07 -16.86
C GLY A 159 -14.92 -6.16 -16.23
N VAL A 160 -14.71 -7.26 -16.94
CA VAL A 160 -13.86 -8.37 -16.46
C VAL A 160 -12.75 -8.65 -17.46
N ALA A 161 -11.53 -8.85 -16.96
CA ALA A 161 -10.38 -9.27 -17.76
C ALA A 161 -9.55 -10.32 -17.01
N PHE A 162 -8.86 -11.20 -17.73
CA PHE A 162 -7.81 -12.01 -17.13
C PHE A 162 -6.56 -11.18 -16.87
N ARG A 163 -5.90 -11.46 -15.74
CA ARG A 163 -4.65 -10.83 -15.35
C ARG A 163 -3.56 -11.85 -15.00
N GLY A 164 -2.39 -11.34 -14.67
CA GLY A 164 -1.20 -12.12 -14.34
C GLY A 164 -0.28 -12.32 -15.54
N ASN A 165 0.88 -12.91 -15.31
CA ASN A 165 1.83 -13.28 -16.36
C ASN A 165 2.10 -14.80 -16.29
N SER A 166 2.96 -15.25 -15.40
CA SER A 166 3.19 -16.69 -15.16
C SER A 166 1.88 -17.40 -14.79
N SER A 167 1.09 -16.81 -13.90
CA SER A 167 -0.21 -17.31 -13.44
C SER A 167 -1.30 -17.38 -14.51
N PHE A 168 -1.09 -16.77 -15.69
CA PHE A 168 -1.95 -16.95 -16.85
C PHE A 168 -1.41 -18.04 -17.80
N PHE A 169 -0.12 -17.93 -18.20
CA PHE A 169 0.45 -18.83 -19.21
C PHE A 169 0.71 -20.25 -18.71
N SER A 170 0.91 -20.42 -17.42
CA SER A 170 1.09 -21.76 -16.79
C SER A 170 -0.24 -22.44 -16.48
N VAL A 171 -1.37 -21.76 -16.64
CA VAL A 171 -2.71 -22.24 -16.30
C VAL A 171 -3.47 -22.62 -17.55
N ARG A 172 -4.01 -23.84 -17.58
CA ARG A 172 -4.78 -24.35 -18.72
C ARG A 172 -6.20 -23.78 -18.72
N GLU A 173 -6.84 -23.84 -19.86
CA GLU A 173 -8.27 -23.58 -19.99
C GLU A 173 -9.07 -24.52 -19.06
N GLY A 174 -10.11 -23.98 -18.45
CA GLY A 174 -10.91 -24.68 -17.45
C GLY A 174 -10.32 -24.65 -16.03
N GLN A 175 -9.07 -24.22 -15.83
CA GLN A 175 -8.49 -24.04 -14.49
C GLN A 175 -8.55 -22.56 -14.07
N LYS A 176 -8.41 -22.28 -12.78
CA LYS A 176 -8.48 -20.93 -12.21
C LYS A 176 -7.43 -20.00 -12.80
N ARG A 177 -7.85 -18.96 -13.47
CA ARG A 177 -7.05 -17.81 -13.85
C ARG A 177 -7.42 -16.60 -12.99
N SER A 178 -6.49 -15.68 -12.77
CA SER A 178 -6.74 -14.47 -11.99
C SER A 178 -7.60 -13.48 -12.77
N PHE A 179 -8.55 -12.82 -12.08
CA PHE A 179 -9.42 -11.81 -12.66
C PHE A 179 -9.02 -10.39 -12.23
N ASN A 180 -9.20 -9.45 -13.11
CA ASN A 180 -9.39 -8.04 -12.79
C ASN A 180 -10.85 -7.69 -13.06
N ILE A 181 -11.51 -7.00 -12.13
CA ILE A 181 -12.91 -6.59 -12.24
C ILE A 181 -12.98 -5.07 -12.07
N THR A 182 -13.51 -4.38 -13.07
CA THR A 182 -13.73 -2.93 -13.09
C THR A 182 -15.20 -2.65 -12.79
N LEU A 183 -15.48 -2.13 -11.60
CA LEU A 183 -16.85 -1.84 -11.15
C LEU A 183 -17.44 -0.66 -11.95
N ASP A 184 -16.66 0.39 -12.14
CA ASP A 184 -17.04 1.62 -12.85
C ASP A 184 -16.89 1.49 -14.39
N TYR A 185 -17.07 0.27 -14.91
CA TYR A 185 -16.95 -0.02 -16.36
C TYR A 185 -18.01 0.73 -17.16
N ALA A 186 -19.28 0.45 -16.96
CA ALA A 186 -20.39 1.13 -17.64
C ALA A 186 -20.89 2.35 -16.84
N ASP A 187 -21.05 2.24 -15.54
CA ASP A 187 -21.46 3.29 -14.62
C ASP A 187 -20.24 3.80 -13.84
N LYS A 188 -19.86 5.07 -14.07
CA LYS A 188 -18.66 5.68 -13.46
C LYS A 188 -18.77 5.91 -11.96
N ASP A 189 -19.97 5.87 -11.40
CA ASP A 189 -20.21 6.01 -9.96
C ASP A 189 -20.32 4.67 -9.24
N GLN A 190 -20.41 3.57 -10.00
CA GLN A 190 -20.52 2.23 -9.43
C GLN A 190 -19.27 1.82 -8.67
N LYS A 191 -19.44 1.42 -7.42
CA LYS A 191 -18.39 0.99 -6.50
C LYS A 191 -18.89 -0.17 -5.64
N LEU A 192 -17.99 -1.06 -5.24
CA LEU A 192 -18.21 -2.07 -4.21
C LEU A 192 -17.49 -1.66 -2.93
N TYR A 193 -18.24 -1.27 -1.89
CA TYR A 193 -17.67 -0.77 -0.61
C TYR A 193 -16.64 0.35 -0.81
N GLY A 194 -16.88 1.28 -1.75
CA GLY A 194 -15.98 2.39 -2.07
C GLY A 194 -14.87 2.08 -3.09
N TYR A 195 -14.69 0.82 -3.50
CA TYR A 195 -13.65 0.42 -4.45
C TYR A 195 -14.18 0.25 -5.86
N ARG A 196 -13.41 0.73 -6.85
CA ARG A 196 -13.73 0.64 -8.28
C ARG A 196 -13.15 -0.57 -8.98
N THR A 197 -12.10 -1.16 -8.43
CA THR A 197 -11.37 -2.26 -9.08
C THR A 197 -11.04 -3.35 -8.06
N LEU A 198 -11.24 -4.61 -8.46
CA LEU A 198 -10.89 -5.78 -7.68
C LEU A 198 -9.87 -6.62 -8.44
N ASN A 199 -8.90 -7.18 -7.73
CA ASN A 199 -8.00 -8.20 -8.27
C ASN A 199 -8.27 -9.51 -7.53
N LEU A 200 -8.70 -10.51 -8.26
CA LEU A 200 -8.94 -11.84 -7.73
C LEU A 200 -7.80 -12.75 -8.19
N LEU A 201 -6.86 -13.04 -7.29
CA LEU A 201 -5.68 -13.85 -7.58
C LEU A 201 -6.02 -15.33 -7.39
N ASN A 202 -5.52 -16.16 -8.30
CA ASN A 202 -5.83 -17.59 -8.37
C ASN A 202 -5.01 -18.48 -7.44
N ALA A 203 -4.17 -17.92 -6.56
CA ALA A 203 -3.24 -18.64 -5.70
C ALA A 203 -2.30 -19.59 -6.47
N HIS A 204 -1.97 -19.26 -7.72
CA HIS A 204 -1.00 -20.03 -8.50
C HIS A 204 0.34 -20.09 -7.76
N SER A 205 0.90 -21.28 -7.59
CA SER A 205 2.15 -21.53 -6.86
C SER A 205 2.09 -21.26 -5.33
N ASP A 206 0.92 -21.03 -4.75
CA ASP A 206 0.74 -20.95 -3.30
C ASP A 206 -0.25 -22.02 -2.78
N PRO A 207 0.20 -23.23 -2.45
CA PRO A 207 -0.67 -24.26 -1.90
C PRO A 207 -1.36 -23.85 -0.60
N SER A 208 -0.75 -22.98 0.21
CA SER A 208 -1.34 -22.51 1.46
C SER A 208 -2.47 -21.50 1.25
N PHE A 209 -2.57 -20.85 0.09
CA PHE A 209 -3.43 -19.70 -0.22
C PHE A 209 -3.17 -18.46 0.65
N GLN A 210 -2.27 -18.50 1.62
CA GLN A 210 -2.18 -17.50 2.68
C GLN A 210 -1.05 -16.48 2.50
N ARG A 211 -0.06 -16.73 1.62
CA ARG A 211 1.14 -15.88 1.56
C ARG A 211 0.84 -14.42 1.31
N THR A 212 0.04 -14.11 0.30
CA THR A 212 -0.37 -12.74 -0.02
C THR A 212 -1.15 -12.11 1.14
N VAL A 213 -2.10 -12.84 1.75
CA VAL A 213 -2.93 -12.28 2.83
C VAL A 213 -2.11 -12.06 4.10
N LEU A 214 -1.23 -13.00 4.48
CA LEU A 214 -0.32 -12.85 5.61
C LEU A 214 0.68 -11.71 5.40
N TYR A 215 1.27 -11.62 4.20
CA TYR A 215 2.15 -10.51 3.89
C TYR A 215 1.43 -9.16 4.01
N SER A 216 0.26 -9.04 3.39
CA SER A 216 -0.59 -7.86 3.48
C SER A 216 -0.91 -7.50 4.92
N HIS A 217 -1.31 -8.49 5.73
CA HIS A 217 -1.60 -8.30 7.16
C HIS A 217 -0.40 -7.72 7.91
N ILE A 218 0.79 -8.27 7.72
CA ILE A 218 2.01 -7.84 8.39
C ILE A 218 2.48 -6.46 7.87
N ALA A 219 2.57 -6.30 6.56
CA ALA A 219 3.16 -5.11 5.94
C ALA A 219 2.39 -3.83 6.27
N ARG A 220 1.07 -3.92 6.39
CA ARG A 220 0.20 -2.78 6.74
C ARG A 220 0.43 -2.19 8.13
N HIS A 221 1.17 -2.86 8.99
CA HIS A 221 1.61 -2.30 10.28
C HIS A 221 2.80 -1.35 10.14
N TYR A 222 3.51 -1.38 9.01
CA TYR A 222 4.78 -0.67 8.85
C TYR A 222 4.84 0.24 7.63
N THR A 223 4.03 -0.02 6.60
CA THR A 223 4.04 0.78 5.38
C THR A 223 2.70 0.70 4.66
N ALA A 224 2.50 1.59 3.69
CA ALA A 224 1.37 1.50 2.79
C ALA A 224 1.49 0.23 1.94
N ALA A 225 0.65 -0.76 2.20
CA ALA A 225 0.60 -2.03 1.50
C ALA A 225 -0.84 -2.39 1.10
N PRO A 226 -1.04 -3.16 0.01
CA PRO A 226 -2.38 -3.58 -0.41
C PRO A 226 -3.11 -4.34 0.71
N LYS A 227 -4.40 -4.10 0.85
CA LYS A 227 -5.30 -4.93 1.66
C LYS A 227 -5.59 -6.21 0.90
N ALA A 228 -5.65 -7.35 1.60
CA ALA A 228 -5.99 -8.62 0.99
C ALA A 228 -6.87 -9.46 1.91
N ASN A 229 -7.79 -10.25 1.32
CA ASN A 229 -8.60 -11.23 2.02
C ASN A 229 -9.01 -12.35 1.05
N PHE A 230 -9.72 -13.35 1.57
CA PHE A 230 -10.23 -14.47 0.77
C PHE A 230 -11.64 -14.19 0.29
N VAL A 231 -11.94 -14.64 -0.93
CA VAL A 231 -13.29 -14.64 -1.49
C VAL A 231 -13.58 -15.96 -2.19
N HIS A 232 -14.81 -16.42 -2.12
CA HIS A 232 -15.31 -17.54 -2.91
C HIS A 232 -15.89 -17.01 -4.21
N VAL A 233 -15.44 -17.49 -5.36
CA VAL A 233 -15.90 -17.03 -6.67
C VAL A 233 -16.83 -18.09 -7.29
N VAL A 234 -17.98 -17.64 -7.76
CA VAL A 234 -18.96 -18.43 -8.48
C VAL A 234 -19.16 -17.81 -9.86
N VAL A 235 -18.93 -18.56 -10.91
CA VAL A 235 -19.13 -18.08 -12.31
C VAL A 235 -20.27 -18.87 -12.95
N ASN A 236 -21.28 -18.16 -13.46
CA ASN A 236 -22.49 -18.74 -14.07
C ASN A 236 -23.13 -19.87 -13.22
N GLY A 237 -23.17 -19.63 -11.89
CA GLY A 237 -23.74 -20.55 -10.91
C GLY A 237 -22.85 -21.75 -10.55
N GLU A 238 -21.61 -21.83 -11.06
CA GLU A 238 -20.64 -22.88 -10.76
C GLU A 238 -19.52 -22.34 -9.87
N SER A 239 -19.16 -23.07 -8.80
CA SER A 239 -18.05 -22.72 -7.91
C SER A 239 -16.72 -22.79 -8.66
N TRP A 240 -15.96 -21.70 -8.61
CA TRP A 240 -14.57 -21.61 -9.05
C TRP A 240 -13.59 -21.62 -7.87
N GLY A 241 -14.10 -21.84 -6.65
CA GLY A 241 -13.32 -21.99 -5.43
C GLY A 241 -12.78 -20.66 -4.87
N ILE A 242 -11.74 -20.76 -4.07
CA ILE A 242 -11.15 -19.63 -3.34
C ILE A 242 -10.21 -18.82 -4.22
N TYR A 243 -10.37 -17.50 -4.14
CA TYR A 243 -9.45 -16.49 -4.71
C TYR A 243 -8.97 -15.56 -3.60
N ILE A 244 -7.80 -14.94 -3.80
CA ILE A 244 -7.33 -13.86 -2.96
C ILE A 244 -7.77 -12.54 -3.61
N ASN A 245 -8.61 -11.78 -2.91
CA ASN A 245 -8.98 -10.44 -3.31
C ASN A 245 -7.91 -9.46 -2.81
N ASP A 246 -7.06 -9.02 -3.72
CA ASP A 246 -5.91 -8.15 -3.46
C ASP A 246 -6.17 -6.74 -3.98
N GLN A 247 -5.94 -5.74 -3.14
CA GLN A 247 -6.24 -4.35 -3.45
C GLN A 247 -5.43 -3.83 -4.63
N GLN A 248 -6.10 -3.26 -5.62
CA GLN A 248 -5.45 -2.65 -6.77
C GLN A 248 -4.66 -1.40 -6.39
N TYR A 249 -3.43 -1.28 -6.89
CA TYR A 249 -2.63 -0.06 -6.79
C TYR A 249 -3.19 1.04 -7.70
N ASN A 250 -4.17 1.76 -7.21
CA ASN A 250 -4.91 2.81 -7.92
C ASN A 250 -5.14 4.03 -7.01
N LYS A 251 -6.07 4.91 -7.41
CA LYS A 251 -6.43 6.10 -6.63
C LYS A 251 -7.08 5.75 -5.29
N ASP A 252 -7.82 4.64 -5.20
CA ASP A 252 -8.47 4.20 -3.97
C ASP A 252 -7.42 3.71 -2.96
N PHE A 253 -6.37 2.98 -3.40
CA PHE A 253 -5.21 2.64 -2.58
C PHE A 253 -4.49 3.90 -2.07
N ILE A 254 -4.23 4.87 -2.94
CA ILE A 254 -3.56 6.12 -2.53
C ILE A 254 -4.42 6.87 -1.51
N ASN A 255 -5.73 6.89 -1.70
CA ASN A 255 -6.63 7.51 -0.73
C ASN A 255 -6.59 6.83 0.64
N ASP A 256 -6.58 5.51 0.67
CA ASP A 256 -6.54 4.73 1.91
C ASP A 256 -5.30 4.99 2.79
N TRP A 257 -4.17 5.37 2.15
CA TRP A 257 -2.89 5.49 2.85
C TRP A 257 -2.32 6.91 2.94
N PHE A 258 -2.74 7.80 2.04
CA PHE A 258 -2.18 9.14 1.93
C PHE A 258 -3.25 10.23 2.02
N ASP A 259 -4.51 9.85 2.26
CA ASP A 259 -5.68 10.74 2.27
C ASP A 259 -5.76 11.63 1.01
N ARG A 260 -5.38 11.08 -0.14
CA ARG A 260 -5.28 11.77 -1.42
C ARG A 260 -5.65 10.84 -2.57
N ARG A 261 -6.06 11.43 -3.69
CA ARG A 261 -6.34 10.69 -4.94
C ARG A 261 -5.45 11.13 -6.10
N ASP A 262 -4.59 12.12 -5.88
CA ASP A 262 -3.66 12.71 -6.83
C ASP A 262 -2.22 12.20 -6.62
N GLY A 263 -1.23 12.84 -7.26
CA GLY A 263 0.16 12.39 -7.24
C GLY A 263 0.49 11.43 -8.37
N VAL A 264 1.77 11.10 -8.49
CA VAL A 264 2.29 10.33 -9.63
C VAL A 264 2.64 8.91 -9.19
N ARG A 265 2.25 7.93 -9.99
CA ARG A 265 2.40 6.52 -9.68
C ARG A 265 3.16 5.79 -10.78
N TRP A 266 4.16 5.00 -10.38
CA TRP A 266 4.85 4.07 -11.25
C TRP A 266 4.77 2.66 -10.71
N LYS A 267 4.74 1.69 -11.60
CA LYS A 267 4.87 0.28 -11.31
C LYS A 267 6.14 -0.24 -11.96
N ILE A 268 6.89 -1.04 -11.21
CA ILE A 268 8.05 -1.76 -11.67
C ILE A 268 7.70 -3.25 -11.61
N PRO A 269 7.16 -3.82 -12.70
CA PRO A 269 6.73 -5.22 -12.73
C PRO A 269 7.91 -6.17 -12.77
N ALA A 270 7.65 -7.45 -12.44
CA ALA A 270 8.60 -8.53 -12.61
C ALA A 270 9.19 -8.55 -14.03
N GLY A 271 10.51 -8.64 -14.11
CA GLY A 271 11.22 -8.67 -15.37
C GLY A 271 12.58 -9.36 -15.26
N PRO A 272 13.15 -9.82 -16.38
CA PRO A 272 14.44 -10.49 -16.40
C PRO A 272 15.63 -9.59 -15.99
N THR A 273 15.43 -8.29 -16.05
CA THR A 273 16.35 -7.25 -15.56
C THR A 273 15.53 -6.24 -14.79
N GLY A 274 15.52 -6.39 -13.47
CA GLY A 274 14.87 -5.42 -12.58
C GLY A 274 15.46 -4.03 -12.79
N ARG A 275 14.62 -3.01 -12.71
CA ARG A 275 15.01 -1.60 -12.75
C ARG A 275 14.93 -1.06 -11.33
N ALA A 276 15.94 -1.34 -10.55
CA ALA A 276 15.99 -1.12 -9.10
C ALA A 276 16.25 0.34 -8.70
N LEU A 277 15.73 1.33 -9.44
CA LEU A 277 16.02 2.77 -9.31
C LEU A 277 17.47 3.14 -9.67
N THR A 278 18.11 2.34 -10.52
CA THR A 278 19.42 2.68 -11.11
C THR A 278 19.30 3.90 -12.02
N TYR A 279 20.32 4.75 -12.02
CA TYR A 279 20.41 5.82 -13.00
C TYR A 279 20.84 5.27 -14.34
N GLU A 280 19.98 5.37 -15.35
CA GLU A 280 20.21 4.79 -16.69
C GLU A 280 20.49 5.87 -17.74
N GLY A 281 20.57 7.14 -17.33
CA GLY A 281 20.74 8.30 -18.20
C GLY A 281 19.61 9.32 -18.08
N ASP A 282 19.72 10.45 -18.81
CA ASP A 282 18.79 11.57 -18.69
C ASP A 282 17.55 11.46 -19.62
N LYS A 283 17.41 10.33 -20.36
CA LYS A 283 16.33 10.16 -21.33
C LYS A 283 15.25 9.21 -20.80
N ARG A 284 13.99 9.56 -21.00
CA ARG A 284 12.83 8.72 -20.67
C ARG A 284 12.93 7.30 -21.26
N GLU A 285 13.47 7.20 -22.48
CA GLU A 285 13.56 5.93 -23.22
C GLU A 285 14.47 4.91 -22.52
N ASP A 286 15.39 5.37 -21.68
CA ASP A 286 16.30 4.53 -20.91
C ASP A 286 15.57 3.82 -19.76
N TYR A 287 14.42 4.37 -19.32
CA TYR A 287 13.58 3.86 -18.22
C TYR A 287 12.43 2.96 -18.67
N TRP A 288 12.65 2.16 -19.70
CA TRP A 288 11.63 1.31 -20.34
C TRP A 288 11.00 0.25 -19.42
N GLY A 289 11.63 -0.10 -18.30
CA GLY A 289 11.10 -1.02 -17.28
C GLY A 289 10.11 -0.39 -16.30
N PHE A 290 9.94 0.94 -16.34
CA PHE A 290 9.01 1.65 -15.47
C PHE A 290 7.68 1.89 -16.19
N GLU A 291 6.58 1.53 -15.56
CA GLU A 291 5.23 1.77 -16.07
C GLU A 291 4.58 2.95 -15.34
N LEU A 292 4.45 4.08 -16.02
CA LEU A 292 3.69 5.22 -15.47
C LEU A 292 2.20 4.87 -15.43
N LYS A 293 1.57 4.98 -14.26
CA LYS A 293 0.16 4.64 -14.00
C LYS A 293 -0.75 5.88 -13.86
N THR A 294 -0.20 7.07 -14.05
CA THR A 294 -0.94 8.33 -14.12
C THR A 294 -0.83 8.92 -15.52
N LYS A 295 -1.48 10.09 -15.74
CA LYS A 295 -1.39 10.77 -17.02
C LYS A 295 0.07 10.96 -17.42
N ASP A 296 0.38 10.67 -18.67
CA ASP A 296 1.73 10.81 -19.19
C ASP A 296 2.09 12.29 -19.35
N ASP A 297 3.08 12.73 -18.55
CA ASP A 297 3.61 14.08 -18.55
C ASP A 297 5.16 14.01 -18.51
N PRO A 298 5.87 14.75 -19.36
CA PRO A 298 7.33 14.79 -19.36
C PRO A 298 7.92 15.12 -17.99
N LYS A 299 7.26 15.98 -17.20
CA LYS A 299 7.71 16.36 -15.86
C LYS A 299 7.79 15.15 -14.93
N HIS A 300 6.83 14.25 -14.99
CA HIS A 300 6.83 13.03 -14.14
C HIS A 300 8.09 12.20 -14.39
N TRP A 301 8.47 12.04 -15.65
CA TRP A 301 9.71 11.32 -16.01
C TRP A 301 10.97 12.04 -15.56
N GLN A 302 11.00 13.37 -15.68
CA GLN A 302 12.13 14.18 -15.18
C GLN A 302 12.29 14.04 -13.67
N ASP A 303 11.19 14.03 -12.91
CA ASP A 303 11.23 13.83 -11.47
C ASP A 303 11.75 12.43 -11.08
N LEU A 304 11.32 11.37 -11.78
CA LEU A 304 11.83 10.01 -11.57
C LEU A 304 13.33 9.89 -11.92
N ILE A 305 13.74 10.45 -13.05
CA ILE A 305 15.14 10.47 -13.47
C ILE A 305 15.99 11.22 -12.43
N LYS A 306 15.48 12.34 -11.93
CA LYS A 306 16.14 13.11 -10.87
C LYS A 306 16.31 12.27 -9.59
N LEU A 307 15.30 11.48 -9.20
CA LEU A 307 15.42 10.58 -8.05
C LEU A 307 16.55 9.56 -8.28
N CYS A 308 16.53 8.85 -9.41
CA CYS A 308 17.57 7.86 -9.74
C CYS A 308 18.96 8.47 -9.76
N LYS A 309 19.12 9.63 -10.40
CA LYS A 309 20.38 10.37 -10.47
C LYS A 309 20.86 10.82 -9.10
N THR A 310 19.96 11.34 -8.27
CA THR A 310 20.29 11.78 -6.90
C THR A 310 20.74 10.59 -6.05
N LEU A 311 20.08 9.43 -6.15
CA LEU A 311 20.51 8.21 -5.49
C LEU A 311 21.92 7.79 -5.91
N ASP A 312 22.24 7.88 -7.20
CA ASP A 312 23.53 7.45 -7.76
C ASP A 312 24.66 8.44 -7.41
N GLU A 313 24.45 9.72 -7.62
CA GLU A 313 25.49 10.75 -7.53
C GLU A 313 25.73 11.27 -6.09
N THR A 314 24.77 11.13 -5.16
CA THR A 314 24.95 11.63 -3.79
C THR A 314 26.06 10.86 -3.08
N PRO A 315 27.10 11.53 -2.53
CA PRO A 315 28.14 10.87 -1.75
C PRO A 315 27.55 10.02 -0.62
N LYS A 316 28.11 8.86 -0.37
CA LYS A 316 27.60 7.89 0.63
C LYS A 316 27.50 8.49 2.03
N ASP A 317 28.44 9.32 2.41
CA ASP A 317 28.46 10.06 3.69
C ASP A 317 27.43 11.21 3.78
N LYS A 318 26.73 11.51 2.68
CA LYS A 318 25.68 12.52 2.59
C LYS A 318 24.34 11.93 2.17
N ILE A 319 24.24 10.63 2.04
CA ILE A 319 23.04 9.97 1.49
C ILE A 319 21.78 10.27 2.31
N ALA A 320 21.89 10.52 3.60
CA ALA A 320 20.78 10.94 4.45
C ALA A 320 20.08 12.24 3.97
N SER A 321 20.76 13.07 3.18
CA SER A 321 20.18 14.32 2.65
C SER A 321 19.08 14.10 1.62
N ILE A 322 19.01 12.91 1.01
CA ILE A 322 17.97 12.57 0.03
C ILE A 322 16.59 12.38 0.66
N ASP A 323 16.47 12.41 2.00
CA ASP A 323 15.18 12.27 2.66
C ASP A 323 14.16 13.34 2.26
N SER A 324 14.64 14.49 1.79
CA SER A 324 13.79 15.53 1.18
C SER A 324 13.15 15.13 -0.16
N ILE A 325 13.68 14.11 -0.83
CA ILE A 325 13.22 13.61 -2.14
C ILE A 325 12.63 12.21 -2.01
N LEU A 326 13.27 11.32 -1.24
CA LEU A 326 12.86 9.94 -0.99
C LEU A 326 12.55 9.76 0.50
N SER A 327 11.39 9.24 0.85
CA SER A 327 11.11 8.83 2.23
C SER A 327 12.00 7.65 2.61
N ILE A 328 13.13 7.95 3.28
CA ILE A 328 14.14 6.93 3.62
C ILE A 328 13.54 5.90 4.58
N ASP A 329 12.87 6.33 5.65
CA ASP A 329 12.31 5.40 6.64
C ASP A 329 11.33 4.41 6.00
N ARG A 330 10.46 4.88 5.12
CA ARG A 330 9.53 4.02 4.38
C ARG A 330 10.25 3.07 3.42
N ALA A 331 11.31 3.52 2.77
CA ALA A 331 12.14 2.66 1.93
C ALA A 331 12.85 1.57 2.77
N LEU A 332 13.29 1.89 3.99
CA LEU A 332 13.88 0.91 4.91
C LEU A 332 12.84 -0.13 5.39
N TRP A 333 11.61 0.27 5.68
CA TRP A 333 10.52 -0.67 5.99
C TRP A 333 10.21 -1.60 4.81
N PHE A 334 10.13 -1.04 3.60
CA PHE A 334 9.95 -1.83 2.38
C PHE A 334 11.04 -2.87 2.23
N LEU A 335 12.33 -2.48 2.34
CA LEU A 335 13.47 -3.39 2.25
C LEU A 335 13.47 -4.43 3.38
N ALA A 336 13.10 -4.05 4.60
CA ALA A 336 13.04 -4.96 5.73
C ALA A 336 11.96 -6.05 5.54
N LEU A 337 10.77 -5.66 5.07
CA LEU A 337 9.68 -6.60 4.76
C LEU A 337 10.06 -7.56 3.62
N ASP A 338 10.60 -7.04 2.52
CA ASP A 338 11.03 -7.81 1.36
C ASP A 338 12.08 -8.86 1.74
N ASN A 339 13.03 -8.50 2.60
CA ASN A 339 14.06 -9.43 3.07
C ASN A 339 13.54 -10.40 4.13
N VAL A 340 12.91 -9.90 5.22
CA VAL A 340 12.53 -10.74 6.38
C VAL A 340 11.53 -11.81 5.96
N LEU A 341 10.57 -11.47 5.10
CA LEU A 341 9.54 -12.38 4.59
C LEU A 341 9.96 -13.09 3.28
N ILE A 342 11.15 -12.82 2.80
CA ILE A 342 11.78 -13.33 1.56
C ILE A 342 10.78 -13.30 0.40
N ASP A 343 10.72 -12.18 -0.31
CA ASP A 343 10.04 -12.11 -1.59
C ASP A 343 10.97 -12.59 -2.70
N SER A 344 10.65 -13.75 -3.29
CA SER A 344 11.53 -14.36 -4.29
C SER A 344 11.55 -13.63 -5.64
N ASP A 345 10.59 -12.75 -5.90
CA ASP A 345 10.51 -11.88 -7.08
C ASP A 345 10.78 -10.39 -6.75
N GLY A 346 10.86 -10.05 -5.46
CA GLY A 346 10.97 -8.69 -4.95
C GLY A 346 12.30 -7.98 -5.22
N TYR A 347 12.49 -6.86 -4.53
CA TYR A 347 13.65 -5.98 -4.73
C TYR A 347 14.98 -6.64 -4.44
N TYR A 348 15.10 -7.41 -3.34
CA TYR A 348 16.32 -8.14 -3.00
C TYR A 348 16.70 -9.17 -4.05
N SER A 349 15.71 -9.88 -4.56
CA SER A 349 15.93 -10.97 -5.52
C SER A 349 16.19 -10.45 -6.94
N ARG A 350 15.34 -9.55 -7.43
CA ARG A 350 15.31 -9.15 -8.85
C ARG A 350 15.34 -7.65 -9.11
N GLY A 351 15.23 -6.80 -8.08
CA GLY A 351 15.06 -5.36 -8.25
C GLY A 351 13.74 -4.98 -8.91
N SER A 352 12.70 -5.80 -8.70
CA SER A 352 11.38 -5.64 -9.33
C SER A 352 10.23 -5.88 -8.33
N ASP A 353 9.00 -5.91 -8.80
CA ASP A 353 7.75 -6.11 -8.05
C ASP A 353 7.59 -5.13 -6.89
N TYR A 354 7.73 -3.86 -7.21
CA TYR A 354 7.42 -2.76 -6.31
C TYR A 354 6.73 -1.61 -7.06
N VAL A 355 6.17 -0.71 -6.31
CA VAL A 355 5.55 0.50 -6.85
C VAL A 355 6.15 1.74 -6.21
N ILE A 356 6.06 2.86 -6.90
CA ILE A 356 6.54 4.15 -6.44
C ILE A 356 5.39 5.14 -6.51
N TYR A 357 5.23 5.90 -5.45
CA TYR A 357 4.31 7.03 -5.38
C TYR A 357 5.06 8.30 -5.08
N GLN A 358 4.91 9.32 -5.91
CA GLN A 358 5.35 10.68 -5.64
C GLN A 358 4.16 11.49 -5.16
N GLU A 359 4.17 11.86 -3.89
CA GLU A 359 3.12 12.70 -3.33
C GLU A 359 3.32 14.17 -3.77
N PRO A 360 2.23 14.92 -4.06
CA PRO A 360 2.36 16.23 -4.70
C PRO A 360 2.65 17.38 -3.72
N GLN A 361 2.50 17.19 -2.39
CA GLN A 361 2.63 18.27 -1.42
C GLN A 361 4.09 18.67 -1.19
N TYR A 362 4.97 17.70 -1.03
CA TYR A 362 6.41 17.89 -0.84
C TYR A 362 7.22 17.36 -2.02
N GLY A 363 6.58 16.61 -2.92
CA GLY A 363 7.23 15.98 -4.06
C GLY A 363 8.08 14.75 -3.70
N ARG A 364 7.92 14.21 -2.48
CA ARG A 364 8.69 13.05 -2.00
C ARG A 364 8.21 11.77 -2.66
N PHE A 365 9.15 10.88 -2.92
CA PHE A 365 8.91 9.55 -3.42
C PHE A 365 8.77 8.54 -2.27
N HIS A 366 7.81 7.65 -2.41
CA HIS A 366 7.56 6.54 -1.49
C HIS A 366 7.67 5.23 -2.26
N VAL A 367 8.55 4.35 -1.81
CA VAL A 367 8.68 2.98 -2.35
C VAL A 367 7.77 2.06 -1.56
N LEU A 368 6.94 1.29 -2.24
CA LEU A 368 5.86 0.52 -1.63
C LEU A 368 5.85 -0.91 -2.18
N PRO A 369 5.45 -1.91 -1.37
CA PRO A 369 5.34 -3.30 -1.82
C PRO A 369 4.23 -3.48 -2.85
N TYR A 370 4.46 -4.41 -3.77
CA TYR A 370 3.51 -4.80 -4.80
C TYR A 370 3.75 -6.25 -5.25
N ASP A 371 2.69 -7.01 -5.55
CA ASP A 371 2.70 -8.37 -6.09
C ASP A 371 3.45 -9.39 -5.18
N ASN A 372 3.14 -9.36 -3.88
CA ASN A 372 3.83 -10.12 -2.85
C ASN A 372 3.34 -11.58 -2.71
N ASN A 373 2.91 -12.21 -3.81
CA ASN A 373 2.45 -13.60 -3.85
C ASN A 373 3.60 -14.62 -3.78
N GLU A 374 4.84 -14.17 -4.00
CA GLU A 374 6.06 -14.97 -3.95
C GLU A 374 6.82 -14.83 -2.61
N THR A 375 6.12 -14.41 -1.54
CA THR A 375 6.69 -14.26 -0.18
C THR A 375 6.65 -15.55 0.64
N PHE A 376 7.33 -15.58 1.78
CA PHE A 376 7.53 -16.77 2.63
C PHE A 376 8.13 -17.94 1.83
N ARG A 377 9.08 -17.64 0.98
CA ARG A 377 9.74 -18.60 0.10
C ARG A 377 11.24 -18.73 0.38
N PHE A 378 11.88 -19.66 -0.28
CA PHE A 378 13.33 -19.65 -0.36
C PHE A 378 13.78 -18.59 -1.37
N PRO A 379 14.93 -17.93 -1.16
CA PRO A 379 15.43 -16.92 -2.09
C PRO A 379 15.49 -17.45 -3.51
N GLY A 380 14.99 -16.69 -4.45
CA GLY A 380 14.89 -17.11 -5.85
C GLY A 380 16.26 -17.29 -6.53
N GLY A 381 16.58 -18.51 -6.91
CA GLY A 381 17.73 -18.85 -7.76
C GLY A 381 17.32 -19.08 -9.23
N GLY A 382 16.65 -18.14 -9.90
CA GLY A 382 16.07 -18.43 -11.21
C GLY A 382 16.04 -17.31 -12.25
N GLY A 383 16.79 -16.24 -12.03
CA GLY A 383 17.02 -15.25 -13.07
C GLY A 383 18.11 -15.71 -14.07
N PRO A 384 18.27 -15.02 -15.22
CA PRO A 384 19.39 -15.22 -16.13
C PRO A 384 20.73 -15.10 -15.38
N PRO A 385 21.80 -15.73 -15.84
CA PRO A 385 23.12 -15.53 -15.26
C PRO A 385 23.44 -14.04 -15.16
N GLY A 386 23.64 -13.54 -13.93
CA GLY A 386 23.87 -12.12 -13.65
C GLY A 386 22.69 -11.36 -13.06
N SER A 387 21.50 -11.96 -12.91
CA SER A 387 20.30 -11.34 -12.31
C SER A 387 20.07 -11.74 -10.85
N GLY A 388 20.94 -12.55 -10.27
CA GLY A 388 20.84 -13.01 -8.89
C GLY A 388 21.75 -12.23 -7.94
N ILE A 389 21.61 -12.52 -6.65
CA ILE A 389 22.51 -12.08 -5.59
C ILE A 389 23.94 -12.47 -5.99
N ARG A 390 24.85 -11.50 -6.13
CA ARG A 390 26.26 -11.77 -6.40
C ARG A 390 26.87 -12.43 -5.15
N GLY A 391 27.36 -13.65 -5.30
CA GLY A 391 27.99 -14.42 -4.23
C GLY A 391 27.44 -15.84 -4.14
N GLU A 392 27.69 -16.50 -3.00
CA GLU A 392 27.10 -17.80 -2.70
C GLU A 392 25.57 -17.71 -2.68
N GLN A 393 24.92 -18.62 -3.42
CA GLN A 393 23.46 -18.68 -3.43
C GLN A 393 22.97 -19.06 -2.03
N PRO A 394 22.07 -18.25 -1.42
CA PRO A 394 21.53 -18.59 -0.12
C PRO A 394 20.84 -19.96 -0.17
N SER A 395 21.11 -20.80 0.81
CA SER A 395 20.42 -22.08 0.97
C SER A 395 19.23 -21.94 1.94
N GLY A 396 18.14 -22.60 1.61
CA GLY A 396 16.95 -22.54 2.48
C GLY A 396 16.49 -21.09 2.71
N VAL A 397 16.30 -20.68 3.97
CA VAL A 397 15.84 -19.34 4.37
C VAL A 397 16.98 -18.34 4.65
N GLN A 398 18.23 -18.64 4.24
CA GLN A 398 19.44 -17.93 4.65
C GLN A 398 19.75 -16.68 3.81
N LEU A 399 18.76 -15.84 3.55
CA LEU A 399 18.96 -14.54 2.91
C LEU A 399 19.42 -13.52 3.96
N ASN A 400 20.71 -13.12 3.92
CA ASN A 400 21.23 -12.12 4.85
C ASN A 400 20.54 -10.76 4.61
N PRO A 401 20.03 -10.07 5.64
CA PRO A 401 19.42 -8.74 5.51
C PRO A 401 20.31 -7.67 4.87
N PHE A 402 21.62 -7.83 4.97
CA PHE A 402 22.61 -6.93 4.36
C PHE A 402 23.16 -7.43 3.02
N SER A 403 22.61 -8.55 2.49
CA SER A 403 22.99 -8.98 1.14
C SER A 403 22.58 -7.93 0.11
N GLY A 404 23.48 -7.60 -0.79
CA GLY A 404 23.24 -6.55 -1.80
C GLY A 404 23.67 -5.12 -1.36
N GLU A 405 24.22 -4.93 -0.16
CA GLU A 405 24.78 -3.63 0.27
C GLU A 405 25.93 -3.13 -0.64
N TYR A 406 26.58 -4.04 -1.38
CA TYR A 406 27.61 -3.72 -2.37
C TYR A 406 27.13 -3.90 -3.83
N ASP A 407 25.83 -4.20 -4.04
CA ASP A 407 25.28 -4.39 -5.38
C ASP A 407 24.82 -3.07 -5.98
N GLU A 408 25.68 -2.41 -6.77
CA GLU A 408 25.40 -1.13 -7.41
C GLU A 408 24.16 -1.16 -8.31
N MET A 409 23.73 -2.35 -8.75
CA MET A 409 22.47 -2.51 -9.48
C MET A 409 21.23 -2.41 -8.59
N LYS A 410 21.39 -2.26 -7.27
CA LYS A 410 20.32 -2.12 -6.28
C LYS A 410 20.57 -0.92 -5.36
N PRO A 411 20.43 0.31 -5.88
CA PRO A 411 20.82 1.53 -5.18
C PRO A 411 20.08 1.76 -3.85
N LEU A 412 18.86 1.30 -3.65
CA LEU A 412 18.22 1.37 -2.33
C LEU A 412 19.01 0.57 -1.27
N LEU A 413 19.67 -0.53 -1.64
CA LEU A 413 20.52 -1.28 -0.72
C LEU A 413 21.92 -0.67 -0.67
N SER A 414 22.60 -0.59 -1.82
CA SER A 414 24.02 -0.22 -1.88
C SER A 414 24.30 1.24 -1.53
N ARG A 415 23.33 2.12 -1.66
CA ARG A 415 23.50 3.54 -1.34
C ARG A 415 23.01 3.86 0.06
N LEU A 416 21.80 3.39 0.45
CA LEU A 416 21.25 3.68 1.77
C LEU A 416 22.03 2.94 2.88
N LEU A 417 22.29 1.64 2.71
CA LEU A 417 22.97 0.85 3.76
C LEU A 417 24.49 1.11 3.84
N ALA A 418 25.06 1.87 2.93
CA ALA A 418 26.44 2.34 3.04
C ALA A 418 26.64 3.39 4.15
N ASP A 419 25.58 4.09 4.55
CA ASP A 419 25.62 4.99 5.70
C ASP A 419 25.38 4.18 6.99
N PRO A 420 26.32 4.24 7.98
CA PRO A 420 26.19 3.44 9.21
C PRO A 420 24.97 3.79 10.06
N GLU A 421 24.45 5.03 10.00
CA GLU A 421 23.24 5.40 10.73
C GLU A 421 22.01 4.79 10.08
N ILE A 422 21.88 4.92 8.75
CA ILE A 422 20.77 4.35 7.99
C ILE A 422 20.79 2.82 8.08
N SER A 423 21.96 2.20 7.97
CA SER A 423 22.14 0.75 8.13
C SER A 423 21.68 0.26 9.52
N SER A 424 22.02 1.00 10.58
CA SER A 424 21.61 0.70 11.94
C SER A 424 20.07 0.88 12.16
N ARG A 425 19.47 1.87 11.52
CA ARG A 425 18.01 2.06 11.48
C ARG A 425 17.31 0.91 10.77
N TYR A 426 17.85 0.49 9.62
CA TYR A 426 17.38 -0.69 8.89
C TYR A 426 17.41 -1.95 9.76
N ALA A 427 18.53 -2.19 10.48
CA ALA A 427 18.63 -3.31 11.40
C ALA A 427 17.57 -3.25 12.52
N ALA A 428 17.21 -2.05 13.01
CA ALA A 428 16.13 -1.88 13.99
C ALA A 428 14.76 -2.26 13.41
N HIS A 429 14.46 -1.92 12.16
CA HIS A 429 13.24 -2.33 11.49
C HIS A 429 13.18 -3.85 11.29
N VAL A 430 14.27 -4.46 10.84
CA VAL A 430 14.37 -5.93 10.74
C VAL A 430 14.10 -6.59 12.11
N ARG A 431 14.73 -6.11 13.20
CA ARG A 431 14.46 -6.62 14.56
C ARG A 431 12.99 -6.50 14.94
N THR A 432 12.36 -5.38 14.61
CA THR A 432 10.95 -5.15 14.92
C THR A 432 10.06 -6.19 14.25
N ILE A 433 10.23 -6.44 12.94
CA ILE A 433 9.47 -7.45 12.23
C ILE A 433 9.73 -8.86 12.79
N VAL A 434 11.00 -9.19 13.07
CA VAL A 434 11.37 -10.49 13.64
C VAL A 434 10.75 -10.72 15.00
N ASP A 435 10.76 -9.70 15.87
CA ASP A 435 10.21 -9.80 17.23
C ASP A 435 8.69 -9.83 17.24
N GLU A 436 8.05 -9.09 16.35
CA GLU A 436 6.59 -8.94 16.33
C GLU A 436 5.90 -10.02 15.52
N TRP A 437 6.56 -10.53 14.46
CA TRP A 437 5.89 -11.43 13.51
C TRP A 437 6.58 -12.77 13.30
N LEU A 438 7.90 -12.89 13.24
CA LEU A 438 8.55 -14.19 13.05
C LEU A 438 8.52 -15.06 14.32
N ASP A 439 7.37 -15.18 14.93
CA ASP A 439 7.07 -16.10 16.02
C ASP A 439 5.75 -16.83 15.72
N TRP A 440 5.81 -18.15 15.62
CA TRP A 440 4.60 -18.94 15.34
C TRP A 440 3.51 -18.78 16.40
N LYS A 441 3.86 -18.40 17.63
CA LYS A 441 2.87 -18.05 18.66
C LYS A 441 2.04 -16.83 18.30
N LYS A 442 2.54 -15.95 17.42
CA LYS A 442 1.86 -14.75 16.94
C LYS A 442 1.18 -14.95 15.59
N ILE A 443 1.92 -15.40 14.59
CA ILE A 443 1.38 -15.67 13.24
C ILE A 443 0.46 -16.90 13.21
N GLY A 444 0.79 -17.94 13.97
CA GLY A 444 0.06 -19.21 13.94
C GLY A 444 -1.44 -19.10 14.22
N PRO A 445 -1.90 -18.35 15.23
CA PRO A 445 -3.32 -18.10 15.45
C PRO A 445 -4.03 -17.44 14.25
N ILE A 446 -3.39 -16.47 13.60
CA ILE A 446 -3.92 -15.76 12.42
C ILE A 446 -3.99 -16.73 11.24
N SER A 447 -2.89 -17.41 10.96
CA SER A 447 -2.81 -18.43 9.91
C SER A 447 -3.85 -19.54 10.11
N ASN A 448 -4.09 -19.99 11.35
CA ASN A 448 -5.11 -20.98 11.67
C ASN A 448 -6.54 -20.43 11.52
N GLN A 449 -6.76 -19.14 11.78
CA GLN A 449 -8.04 -18.49 11.49
C GLN A 449 -8.31 -18.49 9.98
N TYR A 450 -7.31 -18.14 9.16
CA TYR A 450 -7.41 -18.18 7.71
C TYR A 450 -7.64 -19.60 7.19
N TYR A 451 -6.89 -20.55 7.72
CA TYR A 451 -7.09 -21.98 7.40
C TYR A 451 -8.55 -22.40 7.59
N LYS A 452 -9.09 -22.19 8.80
CA LYS A 452 -10.48 -22.54 9.12
C LYS A 452 -11.52 -21.83 8.26
N LEU A 453 -11.20 -20.61 7.80
CA LEU A 453 -12.12 -19.83 6.99
C LEU A 453 -12.28 -20.40 5.58
N ILE A 454 -11.22 -21.00 5.01
CA ILE A 454 -11.19 -21.44 3.61
C ILE A 454 -11.14 -22.96 3.43
N ASP A 455 -10.90 -23.72 4.47
CA ASP A 455 -10.64 -25.17 4.46
C ASP A 455 -11.71 -25.97 3.71
N GLU A 456 -12.98 -25.80 4.09
CA GLU A 456 -14.11 -26.51 3.49
C GLU A 456 -14.26 -26.21 1.99
N GLU A 457 -14.05 -24.96 1.58
CA GLU A 457 -14.16 -24.56 0.17
C GLU A 457 -12.96 -25.04 -0.65
N ILE A 458 -11.75 -25.07 -0.07
CA ILE A 458 -10.56 -25.60 -0.76
C ILE A 458 -10.66 -27.12 -0.93
N GLU A 459 -11.17 -27.85 0.07
CA GLU A 459 -11.40 -29.28 -0.08
C GLU A 459 -12.28 -29.58 -1.30
N LYS A 460 -13.38 -28.83 -1.45
CA LYS A 460 -14.38 -28.99 -2.51
C LYS A 460 -13.98 -28.36 -3.86
N ASP A 461 -12.90 -27.58 -3.91
CA ASP A 461 -12.47 -26.87 -5.11
C ASP A 461 -11.86 -27.85 -6.12
N THR A 462 -12.57 -28.14 -7.19
CA THR A 462 -12.14 -29.03 -8.30
C THR A 462 -11.11 -28.37 -9.23
N ARG A 463 -10.93 -27.05 -9.14
CA ARG A 463 -10.08 -26.24 -10.03
C ARG A 463 -8.80 -25.71 -9.37
N LYS A 464 -8.53 -26.10 -8.12
CA LYS A 464 -7.31 -25.70 -7.39
C LYS A 464 -6.03 -26.19 -8.09
N HIS A 465 -4.97 -25.42 -7.97
CA HIS A 465 -3.68 -25.71 -8.61
C HIS A 465 -2.81 -26.71 -7.85
N SER A 466 -3.08 -26.91 -6.57
CA SER A 466 -2.40 -27.86 -5.68
C SER A 466 -3.41 -28.80 -5.06
N SER A 467 -2.96 -29.97 -4.64
CA SER A 467 -3.86 -30.91 -3.96
C SER A 467 -4.31 -30.38 -2.59
N TYR A 468 -5.43 -30.91 -2.08
CA TYR A 468 -5.88 -30.60 -0.71
C TYR A 468 -4.86 -31.07 0.34
N ALA A 469 -4.18 -32.19 0.09
CA ALA A 469 -3.08 -32.65 0.94
C ALA A 469 -1.90 -31.67 0.98
N ASP A 470 -1.55 -31.05 -0.17
CA ASP A 470 -0.52 -30.01 -0.21
C ASP A 470 -0.95 -28.75 0.56
N PHE A 471 -2.23 -28.38 0.49
CA PHE A 471 -2.77 -27.26 1.28
C PHE A 471 -2.57 -27.50 2.78
N ILE A 472 -2.96 -28.68 3.29
CA ILE A 472 -2.79 -29.02 4.70
C ILE A 472 -1.29 -29.06 5.08
N LEU A 473 -0.46 -29.74 4.29
CA LEU A 473 0.94 -29.94 4.59
C LEU A 473 1.72 -28.62 4.58
N ASN A 474 1.46 -27.75 3.61
CA ASN A 474 2.20 -26.48 3.45
C ASN A 474 1.89 -25.42 4.53
N MET A 475 0.93 -25.67 5.38
CA MET A 475 0.73 -24.87 6.60
C MET A 475 1.88 -25.02 7.59
N THR A 476 2.48 -26.21 7.67
CA THR A 476 3.51 -26.53 8.66
C THR A 476 4.86 -26.92 8.04
N ASP A 477 4.83 -27.69 6.98
CA ASP A 477 6.00 -28.41 6.47
C ASP A 477 6.32 -28.06 5.01
N THR A 478 7.59 -28.22 4.66
CA THR A 478 8.08 -27.97 3.30
C THR A 478 7.54 -29.00 2.32
N LEU A 479 6.97 -28.52 1.21
CA LEU A 479 6.62 -29.37 0.07
C LEU A 479 7.83 -29.57 -0.82
N ASP A 480 8.15 -30.81 -1.12
CA ASP A 480 9.14 -31.16 -2.15
C ASP A 480 8.45 -31.24 -3.51
N SER A 481 8.55 -30.15 -4.27
CA SER A 481 8.00 -30.08 -5.64
C SER A 481 8.98 -30.60 -6.70
N GLY A 482 10.06 -31.24 -6.32
CA GLY A 482 11.07 -31.83 -7.19
C GLY A 482 12.01 -30.85 -7.90
N ARG A 483 11.59 -29.62 -8.17
CA ARG A 483 12.44 -28.57 -8.78
C ARG A 483 12.79 -27.45 -7.83
N ARG A 484 11.88 -27.07 -6.99
CA ARG A 484 12.05 -26.02 -5.98
C ARG A 484 11.18 -26.36 -4.77
N PRO A 485 11.76 -26.77 -3.67
CA PRO A 485 11.02 -27.00 -2.45
C PRO A 485 10.31 -25.69 -2.04
N LEU A 486 9.11 -25.81 -1.54
CA LEU A 486 8.30 -24.70 -1.07
C LEU A 486 8.16 -24.80 0.44
N PRO A 487 8.72 -23.88 1.24
CA PRO A 487 8.66 -23.98 2.68
C PRO A 487 7.24 -23.91 3.19
N GLY A 488 6.92 -24.68 4.23
CA GLY A 488 5.70 -24.49 4.98
C GLY A 488 5.71 -23.17 5.76
N LEU A 489 4.56 -22.60 6.04
CA LEU A 489 4.49 -21.32 6.76
C LEU A 489 5.15 -21.40 8.14
N LYS A 490 4.86 -22.45 8.90
CA LYS A 490 5.44 -22.65 10.24
C LYS A 490 6.95 -22.91 10.20
N SER A 491 7.42 -23.78 9.33
CA SER A 491 8.84 -24.08 9.19
C SER A 491 9.62 -22.86 8.73
N PHE A 492 9.08 -22.10 7.76
CA PHE A 492 9.68 -20.84 7.32
C PHE A 492 9.85 -19.85 8.49
N VAL A 493 8.80 -19.60 9.25
CA VAL A 493 8.83 -18.64 10.37
C VAL A 493 9.89 -19.04 11.40
N ALA A 494 9.94 -20.33 11.77
CA ALA A 494 10.88 -20.82 12.76
C ALA A 494 12.34 -20.74 12.28
N GLU A 495 12.61 -21.24 11.07
CA GLU A 495 13.96 -21.28 10.50
C GLU A 495 14.47 -19.87 10.17
N ARG A 496 13.61 -19.02 9.61
CA ARG A 496 13.96 -17.64 9.26
C ARG A 496 14.29 -16.81 10.50
N ARG A 497 13.48 -16.91 11.56
CA ARG A 497 13.78 -16.29 12.85
C ARG A 497 15.14 -16.76 13.40
N ALA A 498 15.35 -18.06 13.45
CA ALA A 498 16.59 -18.63 13.98
C ALA A 498 17.81 -18.12 13.19
N TYR A 499 17.71 -18.08 11.86
CA TYR A 499 18.77 -17.57 11.00
C TYR A 499 19.09 -16.10 11.28
N ILE A 500 18.10 -15.20 11.24
CA ILE A 500 18.32 -13.76 11.43
C ILE A 500 18.93 -13.51 12.82
N LEU A 501 18.38 -14.12 13.87
CA LEU A 501 18.91 -13.96 15.24
C LEU A 501 20.30 -14.59 15.43
N SER A 502 20.75 -15.46 14.54
CA SER A 502 22.11 -16.01 14.58
C SER A 502 23.18 -15.04 14.07
N LEU A 503 22.80 -14.07 13.25
CA LEU A 503 23.71 -13.11 12.64
C LEU A 503 24.31 -12.15 13.68
N PRO A 504 25.61 -11.78 13.53
CA PRO A 504 26.29 -10.91 14.50
C PRO A 504 25.57 -9.58 14.75
N GLU A 505 25.02 -8.97 13.70
CA GLU A 505 24.33 -7.68 13.78
C GLU A 505 23.12 -7.73 14.73
N PHE A 506 22.39 -8.84 14.74
CA PHE A 506 21.19 -9.00 15.59
C PHE A 506 21.50 -9.52 16.99
N LYS A 507 22.75 -9.90 17.27
CA LYS A 507 23.25 -10.23 18.63
C LYS A 507 23.79 -9.01 19.37
N LYS A 508 24.00 -7.89 18.70
CA LYS A 508 24.46 -6.66 19.31
C LYS A 508 23.45 -6.20 20.38
N PRO A 509 23.90 -5.85 21.60
CA PRO A 509 23.02 -5.30 22.60
C PRO A 509 22.47 -3.94 22.15
N THR A 510 21.28 -3.60 22.62
CA THR A 510 20.59 -2.35 22.25
C THR A 510 20.25 -1.52 23.46
N PRO A 511 20.28 -0.18 23.37
CA PRO A 511 19.63 0.68 24.35
C PRO A 511 18.14 0.31 24.48
N LYS A 512 17.52 0.70 25.58
CA LYS A 512 16.09 0.50 25.79
C LYS A 512 15.41 1.84 26.06
N ILE A 513 14.44 2.20 25.25
CA ILE A 513 13.55 3.34 25.50
C ILE A 513 12.36 2.83 26.29
N ASN A 514 12.28 3.16 27.58
CA ASN A 514 11.22 2.66 28.47
C ASN A 514 9.91 3.43 28.28
N SER A 515 10.00 4.74 28.05
CA SER A 515 8.84 5.59 27.84
C SER A 515 9.24 6.87 27.13
N VAL A 516 8.30 7.41 26.35
CA VAL A 516 8.37 8.76 25.78
C VAL A 516 7.09 9.47 26.14
N LYS A 517 7.18 10.70 26.63
CA LYS A 517 6.03 11.49 27.06
C LYS A 517 6.26 12.98 26.89
N LEU A 518 5.18 13.74 26.86
CA LEU A 518 5.23 15.19 27.03
C LEU A 518 5.72 15.51 28.43
N ALA A 519 6.71 16.41 28.55
CA ALA A 519 7.11 16.90 29.86
C ALA A 519 5.94 17.69 30.48
N ALA A 520 5.57 17.34 31.70
CA ALA A 520 4.48 18.01 32.38
C ALA A 520 4.87 19.48 32.63
N SER A 521 4.18 20.40 31.97
CA SER A 521 4.16 21.78 32.40
C SER A 521 3.38 21.83 33.72
N ASN A 522 4.07 21.75 34.87
CA ASN A 522 3.54 21.98 36.19
C ASN A 522 2.44 21.06 36.74
N GLY A 523 2.41 19.76 36.37
CA GLY A 523 1.66 18.77 37.16
C GLY A 523 0.14 18.83 37.10
N LYS A 524 -0.45 19.53 36.18
CA LYS A 524 -1.91 19.57 35.91
C LYS A 524 -2.17 19.44 34.41
N ASP A 525 -3.31 18.89 34.04
CA ASP A 525 -3.87 18.76 32.69
C ASP A 525 -4.02 20.12 31.98
N SER A 526 -2.93 20.86 31.81
CA SER A 526 -2.95 22.14 31.10
C SER A 526 -2.77 21.90 29.61
N ALA A 527 -3.67 22.46 28.82
CA ALA A 527 -3.58 22.47 27.37
C ALA A 527 -2.19 22.95 26.91
N LEU A 528 -1.61 22.28 25.90
CA LEU A 528 -0.33 22.67 25.32
C LEU A 528 -0.40 24.09 24.77
N PRO A 529 0.51 24.97 25.16
CA PRO A 529 0.41 26.39 24.78
C PRO A 529 0.84 26.58 23.31
N ALA A 530 -0.01 27.29 22.54
CA ALA A 530 0.39 27.77 21.21
C ALA A 530 1.57 28.76 21.30
N LYS A 531 2.41 28.79 20.28
CA LYS A 531 3.57 29.70 20.15
C LYS A 531 4.59 29.59 21.30
N LYS A 532 4.63 28.43 21.95
CA LYS A 532 5.65 28.07 22.92
C LYS A 532 6.25 26.72 22.58
N PRO A 533 7.52 26.47 22.94
CA PRO A 533 8.13 25.16 22.79
C PRO A 533 7.40 24.08 23.61
N VAL A 534 7.33 22.88 23.03
CA VAL A 534 6.80 21.69 23.72
C VAL A 534 7.93 20.73 24.01
N TYR A 535 8.13 20.42 25.29
CA TYR A 535 9.19 19.52 25.73
C TYR A 535 8.75 18.07 25.71
N ILE A 536 9.60 17.22 25.14
CA ILE A 536 9.45 15.76 25.12
C ILE A 536 10.52 15.16 26.04
N GLN A 537 10.11 14.22 26.87
CA GLN A 537 11.00 13.42 27.71
C GLN A 537 11.05 11.98 27.21
N ALA A 538 12.25 11.40 27.18
CA ALA A 538 12.47 9.98 26.91
C ALA A 538 13.26 9.36 28.06
N LYS A 539 12.74 8.30 28.69
CA LYS A 539 13.48 7.53 29.70
C LYS A 539 14.23 6.39 29.02
N ILE A 540 15.55 6.44 29.10
CA ILE A 540 16.47 5.49 28.50
C ILE A 540 17.12 4.63 29.58
N SER A 541 17.27 3.33 29.30
CA SER A 541 17.99 2.38 30.12
C SER A 541 18.60 1.27 29.23
N GLY A 542 19.02 0.18 29.78
CA GLY A 542 19.52 -1.00 29.06
C GLY A 542 20.93 -1.37 29.49
N GLU A 543 21.41 -2.51 28.99
CA GLU A 543 22.79 -2.99 29.23
C GLU A 543 23.82 -2.12 28.52
N VAL A 544 23.39 -1.43 27.46
CA VAL A 544 24.20 -0.51 26.66
C VAL A 544 23.67 0.89 26.83
N LYS A 545 24.58 1.81 27.13
CA LYS A 545 24.25 3.25 27.20
C LYS A 545 23.96 3.79 25.79
N ALA A 546 22.95 4.62 25.67
CA ALA A 546 22.76 5.43 24.49
C ALA A 546 23.82 6.55 24.47
N GLU A 547 24.62 6.58 23.39
CA GLU A 547 25.55 7.68 23.13
C GLU A 547 24.80 8.89 22.57
N ARG A 548 23.79 8.62 21.74
CA ARG A 548 22.98 9.67 21.10
C ARG A 548 21.49 9.33 21.21
N VAL A 549 20.72 10.32 21.64
CA VAL A 549 19.25 10.25 21.65
C VAL A 549 18.73 11.41 20.81
N MET A 550 17.85 11.11 19.87
CA MET A 550 17.30 12.09 18.93
C MET A 550 15.78 12.07 18.96
N LEU A 551 15.19 13.24 18.97
CA LEU A 551 13.77 13.47 18.76
C LEU A 551 13.55 13.83 17.30
N TYR A 552 12.66 13.13 16.65
CA TYR A 552 12.19 13.45 15.31
C TYR A 552 10.76 14.00 15.41
N HIS A 553 10.48 15.08 14.68
CA HIS A 553 9.14 15.68 14.67
C HIS A 553 8.76 16.22 13.30
N ALA A 554 7.46 16.19 13.00
CA ALA A 554 6.87 16.79 11.81
C ALA A 554 5.54 17.46 12.18
N SER A 555 5.28 18.63 11.60
CA SER A 555 4.09 19.45 11.90
C SER A 555 3.01 19.35 10.79
N ALA A 556 3.17 18.43 9.86
CA ALA A 556 2.18 18.12 8.82
C ALA A 556 2.36 16.68 8.36
N ALA A 557 1.28 16.06 7.90
CA ALA A 557 1.30 14.73 7.31
C ALA A 557 2.24 14.71 6.09
N LEU A 558 3.00 13.62 5.93
CA LEU A 558 3.97 13.39 4.84
C LEU A 558 5.18 14.34 4.80
N ALA A 559 5.24 15.36 5.67
CA ALA A 559 6.41 16.22 5.78
C ALA A 559 7.65 15.42 6.23
N PRO A 560 8.85 15.76 5.75
CA PRO A 560 10.08 15.22 6.29
C PRO A 560 10.19 15.51 7.79
N PHE A 561 10.60 14.52 8.57
CA PHE A 561 10.83 14.72 10.00
C PHE A 561 12.09 15.52 10.24
N GLN A 562 11.97 16.56 11.03
CA GLN A 562 13.11 17.34 11.55
C GLN A 562 13.66 16.63 12.79
N ARG A 563 14.97 16.64 12.99
CA ARG A 563 15.63 15.97 14.09
C ARG A 563 16.26 16.96 15.07
N LEU A 564 16.08 16.70 16.36
CA LEU A 564 16.59 17.49 17.47
C LEU A 564 17.36 16.57 18.44
N PRO A 565 18.56 16.96 18.92
CA PRO A 565 19.23 16.20 19.96
C PRO A 565 18.44 16.28 21.27
N MET A 566 18.30 15.13 21.95
CA MET A 566 17.79 15.07 23.32
C MET A 566 18.97 15.01 24.28
N MET A 567 18.91 15.80 25.35
CA MET A 567 19.98 15.93 26.33
C MET A 567 19.54 15.40 27.70
N ASP A 568 20.49 14.85 28.48
CA ASP A 568 20.34 14.44 29.88
C ASP A 568 21.27 15.32 30.71
N ASP A 569 20.95 16.64 30.81
CA ASP A 569 21.82 17.66 31.41
C ASP A 569 21.13 18.50 32.49
N GLY A 570 19.88 18.16 32.84
CA GLY A 570 19.09 18.87 33.83
C GLY A 570 18.53 20.21 33.39
N LYS A 571 18.61 20.55 32.07
CA LYS A 571 18.21 21.86 31.55
C LYS A 571 17.06 21.78 30.51
N HIS A 572 16.77 20.60 29.99
CA HIS A 572 15.76 20.38 28.94
C HIS A 572 14.47 19.77 29.49
N GLN A 573 14.10 20.09 30.73
CA GLN A 573 13.01 19.49 31.50
C GLN A 573 13.18 17.96 31.61
N ASP A 574 14.40 17.50 31.70
CA ASP A 574 14.87 16.12 31.72
C ASP A 574 15.14 15.57 33.11
N GLY A 575 14.87 16.34 34.16
CA GLY A 575 15.13 15.92 35.56
C GLY A 575 16.52 16.35 36.04
N ALA A 576 17.29 15.44 36.61
CA ALA A 576 18.66 15.69 37.04
C ALA A 576 19.65 15.19 35.98
N ALA A 577 20.76 15.91 35.80
CA ALA A 577 21.79 15.50 34.85
C ALA A 577 22.29 14.07 35.13
N GLY A 578 22.27 13.19 34.14
CA GLY A 578 22.74 11.81 34.20
C GLY A 578 21.77 10.82 34.83
N ASP A 579 20.47 11.15 34.97
CA ASP A 579 19.46 10.27 35.55
C ASP A 579 18.79 9.31 34.52
N GLY A 580 19.22 9.39 33.26
CA GLY A 580 18.71 8.57 32.15
C GLY A 580 17.42 9.09 31.56
N ILE A 581 16.98 10.29 31.93
CA ILE A 581 15.86 10.97 31.31
C ILE A 581 16.44 12.02 30.35
N TYR A 582 16.13 11.90 29.07
CA TYR A 582 16.56 12.81 28.03
C TYR A 582 15.43 13.75 27.65
N GLY A 583 15.73 15.02 27.46
CA GLY A 583 14.77 16.04 27.09
C GLY A 583 15.12 16.78 25.79
N ALA A 584 14.12 17.19 25.04
CA ALA A 584 14.25 18.11 23.91
C ALA A 584 12.99 18.97 23.75
N ALA A 585 13.16 20.16 23.16
CA ALA A 585 12.08 21.09 22.91
C ALA A 585 11.72 21.11 21.41
N ILE A 586 10.52 20.66 21.06
CA ILE A 586 9.95 20.92 19.74
C ILE A 586 9.69 22.44 19.64
N PRO A 587 10.14 23.10 18.58
CA PRO A 587 9.92 24.54 18.39
C PRO A 587 8.46 24.93 18.50
N ALA A 588 8.23 26.18 18.86
CA ALA A 588 6.89 26.76 18.99
C ALA A 588 6.05 26.49 17.74
N GLN A 589 4.84 25.99 17.95
CA GLN A 589 3.88 25.68 16.90
C GLN A 589 2.67 26.61 17.02
N ASP A 590 1.99 26.84 15.90
CA ASP A 590 0.72 27.57 15.90
C ASP A 590 -0.42 26.73 16.49
N ALA A 591 -1.44 27.40 17.00
CA ALA A 591 -2.66 26.75 17.41
C ALA A 591 -3.29 25.97 16.24
N GLY A 592 -3.81 24.79 16.49
CA GLY A 592 -4.34 23.91 15.48
C GLY A 592 -3.31 23.02 14.78
N THR A 593 -2.02 23.14 15.12
CA THR A 593 -0.99 22.27 14.53
C THR A 593 -1.06 20.87 15.14
N HIS A 594 -1.08 19.86 14.28
CA HIS A 594 -0.88 18.45 14.64
C HIS A 594 0.61 18.12 14.49
N VAL A 595 1.23 17.71 15.58
CA VAL A 595 2.66 17.39 15.60
C VAL A 595 2.81 15.88 15.78
N GLN A 596 3.49 15.24 14.84
CA GLN A 596 3.92 13.86 14.92
C GLN A 596 5.37 13.82 15.39
N TYR A 597 5.73 12.82 16.22
CA TYR A 597 7.10 12.69 16.72
C TYR A 597 7.44 11.25 17.12
N TYR A 598 8.72 10.92 17.09
CA TYR A 598 9.27 9.69 17.60
C TYR A 598 10.69 9.92 18.14
N VAL A 599 11.19 8.96 18.94
CA VAL A 599 12.51 9.03 19.52
C VAL A 599 13.39 7.89 19.02
N GLU A 600 14.62 8.21 18.66
CA GLU A 600 15.70 7.28 18.33
C GLU A 600 16.74 7.30 19.47
N ALA A 601 17.16 6.12 19.94
CA ALA A 601 18.31 5.97 20.80
C ALA A 601 19.34 5.06 20.14
N ARG A 602 20.58 5.53 20.04
CA ARG A 602 21.68 4.83 19.41
C ARG A 602 22.81 4.58 20.40
N ALA A 603 23.30 3.34 20.44
CA ALA A 603 24.51 2.99 21.15
C ALA A 603 25.76 3.65 20.53
N ASP A 604 26.87 3.63 21.26
CA ASP A 604 28.15 4.11 20.74
C ASP A 604 28.58 3.40 19.44
N ALA A 605 29.51 4.02 18.71
CA ALA A 605 29.94 3.53 17.40
C ALA A 605 30.54 2.11 17.42
N SER A 606 31.05 1.65 18.55
CA SER A 606 31.63 0.30 18.70
C SER A 606 30.56 -0.79 18.69
N VAL A 607 29.36 -0.48 19.16
CA VAL A 607 28.16 -1.33 19.13
C VAL A 607 27.31 -1.00 17.90
N GLY A 608 27.02 0.28 17.67
CA GLY A 608 26.32 0.80 16.50
C GLY A 608 24.86 0.38 16.37
N SER A 609 24.20 -0.08 17.45
CA SER A 609 22.79 -0.49 17.43
C SER A 609 21.84 0.69 17.67
N THR A 610 20.68 0.63 17.04
CA THR A 610 19.62 1.65 17.13
C THR A 610 18.29 1.03 17.56
N VAL A 611 17.50 1.80 18.32
CA VAL A 611 16.11 1.49 18.67
C VAL A 611 15.23 2.73 18.53
N PHE A 612 13.93 2.50 18.32
CA PHE A 612 12.92 3.56 18.19
C PHE A 612 11.82 3.43 19.24
N TYR A 613 11.17 4.56 19.51
CA TYR A 613 9.92 4.59 20.27
C TYR A 613 8.96 5.62 19.63
N PRO A 614 7.80 5.20 19.14
CA PRO A 614 7.39 3.79 18.96
C PRO A 614 8.34 3.04 18.01
N ARG A 615 8.31 1.71 18.06
CA ARG A 615 9.20 0.86 17.22
C ARG A 615 8.95 1.06 15.72
N THR A 616 7.76 1.51 15.37
CA THR A 616 7.30 1.83 14.02
C THR A 616 7.90 3.13 13.46
N ALA A 617 8.57 3.94 14.28
CA ALA A 617 9.18 5.22 13.89
C ALA A 617 8.21 6.11 13.08
N GLU A 618 8.54 6.46 11.82
CA GLU A 618 7.71 7.35 10.98
C GLU A 618 6.39 6.71 10.51
N SER A 619 6.25 5.39 10.54
CA SER A 619 5.04 4.74 10.01
C SER A 619 3.82 4.87 10.93
N ASP A 620 4.05 4.89 12.26
CA ASP A 620 3.01 5.13 13.26
C ASP A 620 3.61 5.90 14.46
N PRO A 621 3.94 7.19 14.26
CA PRO A 621 4.60 8.01 15.28
C PRO A 621 3.65 8.37 16.41
N LEU A 622 4.21 8.72 17.57
CA LEU A 622 3.48 9.45 18.61
C LEU A 622 3.02 10.80 18.05
N ASP A 623 1.99 11.35 18.69
CA ASP A 623 1.51 12.66 18.29
C ASP A 623 0.93 13.46 19.44
N PHE A 624 0.81 14.75 19.21
CA PHE A 624 0.01 15.66 20.01
C PHE A 624 -0.56 16.78 19.14
N TYR A 625 -1.55 17.42 19.70
CA TYR A 625 -2.23 18.53 19.05
C TYR A 625 -2.02 19.81 19.87
N ILE A 626 -1.67 20.93 19.22
CA ILE A 626 -1.68 22.24 19.85
C ILE A 626 -3.11 22.74 19.89
N PRO A 627 -3.76 22.80 21.06
CA PRO A 627 -5.13 23.25 21.14
C PRO A 627 -5.25 24.68 20.58
N ILE A 628 -6.34 24.91 19.89
CA ILE A 628 -6.73 26.28 19.61
C ILE A 628 -7.23 26.83 20.94
N PRO A 629 -6.64 27.94 21.43
CA PRO A 629 -7.20 28.64 22.60
C PRO A 629 -8.67 28.84 22.33
N ASP A 630 -9.51 28.59 23.35
CA ASP A 630 -10.98 28.65 23.26
C ASP A 630 -11.39 29.63 22.19
N ALA A 631 -12.06 29.15 21.15
CA ALA A 631 -12.51 30.01 20.07
C ALA A 631 -13.46 31.00 20.73
N PRO A 632 -13.04 32.25 21.00
CA PRO A 632 -13.66 33.05 22.07
C PRO A 632 -15.05 33.49 21.73
N LYS A 633 -15.67 33.05 20.64
CA LYS A 633 -16.90 33.66 20.16
C LYS A 633 -17.93 32.74 19.55
N THR A 634 -17.65 31.48 19.18
CA THR A 634 -18.69 30.67 18.54
C THR A 634 -19.41 29.72 19.49
N GLY A 635 -18.79 29.24 20.55
CA GLY A 635 -19.38 28.24 21.43
C GLY A 635 -19.64 26.89 20.78
N LEU A 636 -19.29 26.70 19.53
CA LEU A 636 -19.48 25.45 18.80
C LEU A 636 -18.36 24.46 19.10
N VAL A 637 -18.74 23.21 19.37
CA VAL A 637 -17.80 22.10 19.55
C VAL A 637 -18.32 20.83 18.90
N ILE A 638 -17.43 19.99 18.42
CA ILE A 638 -17.72 18.61 18.08
C ILE A 638 -17.94 17.86 19.39
N ASN A 639 -19.17 17.45 19.67
CA ASN A 639 -19.58 16.93 20.97
C ASN A 639 -19.55 15.41 21.04
N GLU A 640 -20.02 14.76 19.99
CA GLU A 640 -20.09 13.31 19.87
C GLU A 640 -19.81 12.91 18.42
N LEU A 641 -19.20 11.74 18.21
CA LEU A 641 -19.06 11.12 16.90
C LEU A 641 -19.13 9.60 17.01
N MET A 642 -19.52 8.96 15.93
CA MET A 642 -19.47 7.51 15.79
C MET A 642 -18.93 7.14 14.41
N ALA A 643 -17.74 6.51 14.36
CA ALA A 643 -17.05 6.13 13.14
C ALA A 643 -17.19 4.62 12.81
N SER A 644 -18.17 3.95 13.37
CA SER A 644 -18.51 2.54 13.08
C SER A 644 -19.88 2.23 13.65
N ASN A 645 -20.93 2.74 13.00
CA ASN A 645 -22.31 2.49 13.35
C ASN A 645 -22.85 1.32 12.50
N GLN A 646 -23.23 0.23 13.15
CA GLN A 646 -23.77 -0.95 12.47
C GLN A 646 -25.18 -1.32 12.93
N SER A 647 -25.58 -0.86 14.13
CA SER A 647 -26.88 -1.19 14.72
C SER A 647 -27.27 -0.28 15.88
N ALA A 648 -26.52 0.81 16.14
CA ALA A 648 -26.77 1.66 17.30
C ALA A 648 -27.86 2.70 17.05
N ILE A 649 -27.72 3.48 15.99
CA ILE A 649 -28.61 4.60 15.66
C ILE A 649 -28.83 4.62 14.16
N GLN A 650 -30.08 4.74 13.74
CA GLN A 650 -30.44 4.92 12.33
C GLN A 650 -30.58 6.40 12.00
N ASP A 651 -30.21 6.74 10.76
CA ASP A 651 -30.50 8.02 10.16
C ASP A 651 -32.00 8.16 9.80
N PRO A 652 -32.46 9.29 9.25
CA PRO A 652 -33.82 9.45 8.80
C PRO A 652 -34.29 8.49 7.70
N GLN A 653 -33.33 7.92 6.93
CA GLN A 653 -33.57 6.92 5.86
C GLN A 653 -33.61 5.49 6.39
N GLN A 654 -33.43 5.30 7.71
CA GLN A 654 -33.37 4.01 8.42
C GLN A 654 -32.10 3.21 8.10
N GLU A 655 -31.02 3.90 7.72
CA GLU A 655 -29.69 3.32 7.51
C GLU A 655 -28.79 3.51 8.73
N TYR A 656 -27.78 2.66 8.90
CA TYR A 656 -26.81 2.77 10.00
C TYR A 656 -25.52 3.41 9.48
N GLU A 657 -25.49 4.74 9.54
CA GLU A 657 -24.40 5.54 9.02
C GLU A 657 -23.53 6.16 10.13
N ASP A 658 -22.27 6.48 9.82
CA ASP A 658 -21.43 7.26 10.72
C ASP A 658 -22.04 8.64 10.95
N TYR A 659 -21.81 9.22 12.11
CA TYR A 659 -22.33 10.57 12.38
C TYR A 659 -21.38 11.39 13.25
N VAL A 660 -21.59 12.70 13.21
CA VAL A 660 -21.04 13.66 14.13
C VAL A 660 -22.14 14.56 14.69
N GLU A 661 -22.00 14.90 15.94
CA GLU A 661 -22.86 15.89 16.60
C GLU A 661 -22.07 17.14 16.95
N ILE A 662 -22.61 18.28 16.58
CA ILE A 662 -22.13 19.60 16.99
C ILE A 662 -22.99 20.13 18.12
N TYR A 663 -22.37 20.66 19.16
CA TYR A 663 -23.02 21.27 20.31
C TYR A 663 -22.72 22.77 20.41
N ASN A 664 -23.73 23.59 20.65
CA ASN A 664 -23.58 25.00 20.93
C ASN A 664 -23.58 25.24 22.42
N LYS A 665 -22.43 25.35 23.06
CA LYS A 665 -22.30 25.71 24.49
C LYS A 665 -22.46 27.18 24.78
N GLY A 666 -22.75 28.00 23.76
CA GLY A 666 -22.94 29.44 23.89
C GLY A 666 -24.39 29.82 24.29
N ALA A 667 -24.56 31.06 24.79
CA ALA A 667 -25.85 31.58 25.19
C ALA A 667 -26.68 32.17 24.03
N LYS A 668 -26.17 32.14 22.80
CA LYS A 668 -26.83 32.68 21.61
C LYS A 668 -26.96 31.64 20.52
N MET A 669 -28.03 31.78 19.72
CA MET A 669 -28.17 30.99 18.49
C MET A 669 -27.01 31.32 17.53
N ILE A 670 -26.45 30.31 16.91
CA ILE A 670 -25.33 30.41 15.96
C ILE A 670 -25.84 30.05 14.56
N ASP A 671 -25.56 30.93 13.61
CA ASP A 671 -25.74 30.68 12.18
C ASP A 671 -24.50 29.99 11.66
N LEU A 672 -24.66 28.81 11.00
CA LEU A 672 -23.58 27.99 10.48
C LEU A 672 -23.20 28.34 9.03
N SER A 673 -23.77 29.45 8.48
CA SER A 673 -23.34 29.92 7.15
C SER A 673 -21.85 30.24 7.14
N GLY A 674 -21.12 29.62 6.20
CA GLY A 674 -19.66 29.74 6.13
C GLY A 674 -18.88 28.80 7.07
N VAL A 675 -19.57 27.90 7.77
CA VAL A 675 -18.96 26.82 8.54
C VAL A 675 -18.82 25.57 7.67
N TYR A 676 -17.74 24.84 7.88
CA TYR A 676 -17.37 23.63 7.15
C TYR A 676 -17.00 22.52 8.12
N LEU A 677 -17.20 21.27 7.68
CA LEU A 677 -16.75 20.07 8.37
C LEU A 677 -15.79 19.31 7.46
N SER A 678 -14.69 18.82 8.01
CA SER A 678 -13.69 18.09 7.23
C SER A 678 -12.94 17.06 8.07
N ASP A 679 -12.69 15.90 7.50
CA ASP A 679 -11.77 14.87 7.95
C ASP A 679 -10.36 15.02 7.33
N ASN A 680 -10.20 15.99 6.42
CA ASN A 680 -8.99 16.17 5.62
C ASN A 680 -8.36 17.55 5.84
N LYS A 681 -7.16 17.59 6.42
CA LYS A 681 -6.41 18.83 6.69
C LYS A 681 -5.98 19.56 5.43
N THR A 682 -5.81 18.84 4.31
CA THR A 682 -5.44 19.45 3.03
C THR A 682 -6.64 20.00 2.26
N ASP A 683 -7.85 19.58 2.65
CA ASP A 683 -9.11 20.11 2.17
C ASP A 683 -10.00 20.52 3.36
N PRO A 684 -9.68 21.63 4.05
CA PRO A 684 -10.39 22.05 5.24
C PRO A 684 -11.84 22.49 4.97
N MET A 685 -12.24 22.66 3.72
CA MET A 685 -13.57 23.08 3.32
C MET A 685 -14.35 21.95 2.61
N LYS A 686 -14.09 20.69 2.97
CA LYS A 686 -14.59 19.50 2.28
C LYS A 686 -16.13 19.44 2.21
N TRP A 687 -16.82 19.74 3.30
CA TRP A 687 -18.28 19.83 3.33
C TRP A 687 -18.74 21.13 3.99
N LYS A 688 -19.63 21.83 3.32
CA LYS A 688 -20.18 23.11 3.78
C LYS A 688 -21.56 22.92 4.38
N PHE A 689 -21.81 23.47 5.56
CA PHE A 689 -23.17 23.52 6.10
C PHE A 689 -24.11 24.25 5.13
N PRO A 690 -25.31 23.71 4.83
CA PRO A 690 -26.31 24.38 4.00
C PRO A 690 -26.65 25.77 4.54
N GLU A 691 -26.99 26.69 3.65
CA GLU A 691 -27.43 28.02 4.04
C GLU A 691 -28.67 27.96 4.91
N GLY A 692 -28.70 28.78 5.98
CA GLY A 692 -29.76 28.77 6.95
C GLY A 692 -29.67 27.71 8.04
N SER A 693 -28.63 26.84 8.01
CA SER A 693 -28.35 25.94 9.14
C SER A 693 -28.07 26.73 10.40
N ARG A 694 -28.74 26.42 11.50
CA ARG A 694 -28.64 27.14 12.78
C ARG A 694 -28.67 26.18 13.95
N ILE A 695 -27.98 26.55 15.03
CA ILE A 695 -27.97 25.78 16.26
C ILE A 695 -28.33 26.70 17.45
N THR A 696 -29.36 26.32 18.18
CA THR A 696 -29.85 27.08 19.35
C THR A 696 -28.87 27.03 20.52
N PRO A 697 -28.97 27.97 21.50
CA PRO A 697 -28.18 27.84 22.73
C PRO A 697 -28.43 26.50 23.41
N ASN A 698 -27.34 25.87 23.86
CA ASN A 698 -27.34 24.49 24.41
C ASN A 698 -28.00 23.45 23.50
N GLY A 699 -28.10 23.72 22.20
CA GLY A 699 -28.68 22.83 21.21
C GLY A 699 -27.63 21.90 20.60
N TYR A 700 -28.12 20.84 20.00
CA TYR A 700 -27.33 19.82 19.28
C TYR A 700 -27.74 19.81 17.81
N LEU A 701 -26.81 19.49 16.93
CA LEU A 701 -27.02 19.29 15.51
C LEU A 701 -26.26 18.05 15.04
N VAL A 702 -27.02 17.08 14.53
CA VAL A 702 -26.44 15.82 14.01
C VAL A 702 -26.23 15.96 12.52
N ILE A 703 -25.07 15.50 12.04
CA ILE A 703 -24.69 15.40 10.64
C ILE A 703 -24.30 13.94 10.37
N TRP A 704 -24.92 13.32 9.39
CA TRP A 704 -24.60 11.98 8.91
C TRP A 704 -23.40 12.05 7.97
N LEU A 705 -22.47 11.13 8.12
CA LEU A 705 -21.22 11.11 7.39
C LEU A 705 -21.19 9.84 6.54
N ASP A 706 -21.93 9.87 5.42
CA ASP A 706 -22.34 8.72 4.62
C ASP A 706 -21.88 8.78 3.16
N ASP A 707 -21.23 9.89 2.74
CA ASP A 707 -20.83 10.16 1.34
C ASP A 707 -22.05 10.26 0.39
N ASP A 708 -23.26 10.57 0.92
CA ASP A 708 -24.45 10.81 0.13
C ASP A 708 -25.12 12.16 0.48
N MET A 709 -24.81 13.18 -0.32
CA MET A 709 -25.35 14.53 -0.13
C MET A 709 -26.79 14.72 -0.64
N ASN A 710 -27.36 13.71 -1.27
CA ASN A 710 -28.68 13.78 -1.87
C ASN A 710 -29.78 13.24 -0.95
N ASP A 711 -29.41 12.59 0.13
CA ASP A 711 -30.34 12.06 1.11
C ASP A 711 -31.09 13.16 1.85
N GLN A 712 -32.43 13.02 1.97
CA GLN A 712 -33.30 13.92 2.66
C GLN A 712 -34.43 13.13 3.37
N PRO A 713 -34.84 13.49 4.56
CA PRO A 713 -34.40 14.62 5.37
C PRO A 713 -33.12 14.32 6.17
N GLY A 714 -32.40 15.37 6.55
CA GLY A 714 -31.19 15.29 7.37
C GLY A 714 -30.09 16.20 6.84
N LEU A 715 -28.97 16.24 7.56
CA LEU A 715 -27.72 16.81 7.07
C LEU A 715 -26.78 15.63 6.76
N HIS A 716 -26.39 15.51 5.51
CA HIS A 716 -25.53 14.45 5.02
C HIS A 716 -24.26 15.02 4.41
N ALA A 717 -23.10 14.52 4.81
CA ALA A 717 -21.82 15.01 4.34
C ALA A 717 -21.19 14.05 3.32
N ASN A 718 -20.38 14.60 2.43
CA ASN A 718 -19.73 13.90 1.31
C ASN A 718 -18.52 13.06 1.73
N PHE A 719 -18.51 12.53 2.94
CA PHE A 719 -17.43 11.65 3.43
C PHE A 719 -17.91 10.77 4.60
N LYS A 720 -17.17 9.68 4.86
CA LYS A 720 -17.36 8.78 6.01
C LYS A 720 -16.19 8.90 6.96
N LEU A 721 -16.40 8.56 8.25
CA LEU A 721 -15.31 8.52 9.22
C LEU A 721 -14.51 7.22 9.13
N SER A 722 -13.22 7.29 9.42
CA SER A 722 -12.38 6.12 9.52
C SER A 722 -12.52 5.44 10.89
N LYS A 723 -12.98 4.18 10.91
CA LYS A 723 -12.99 3.37 12.15
C LYS A 723 -11.62 3.23 12.81
N SER A 724 -10.53 3.30 12.04
CA SER A 724 -9.16 3.22 12.56
C SER A 724 -8.69 4.50 13.25
N GLY A 725 -9.48 5.55 13.16
CA GLY A 725 -9.19 6.85 13.75
C GLY A 725 -8.70 7.87 12.74
N GLU A 726 -9.02 9.12 13.00
CA GLU A 726 -8.64 10.27 12.21
C GLU A 726 -8.87 11.58 12.98
N THR A 727 -8.75 12.71 12.32
CA THR A 727 -9.08 14.02 12.92
C THR A 727 -10.25 14.64 12.18
N LEU A 728 -11.34 14.88 12.89
CA LEU A 728 -12.49 15.64 12.39
C LEU A 728 -12.36 17.09 12.82
N MET A 729 -12.60 18.02 11.90
CA MET A 729 -12.40 19.46 12.10
C MET A 729 -13.66 20.24 11.77
N LEU A 730 -14.00 21.20 12.62
CA LEU A 730 -15.04 22.20 12.41
C LEU A 730 -14.38 23.53 12.08
N ILE A 731 -14.68 24.10 10.93
CA ILE A 731 -13.90 25.20 10.33
C ILE A 731 -14.86 26.33 9.93
N GLU A 732 -14.47 27.57 10.12
CA GLU A 732 -15.17 28.75 9.63
C GLU A 732 -14.34 29.47 8.57
N LYS A 733 -15.00 29.89 7.50
CA LYS A 733 -14.43 30.79 6.52
C LYS A 733 -15.14 32.13 6.58
N GLU A 734 -14.44 33.16 7.05
CA GLU A 734 -14.96 34.52 7.16
C GLU A 734 -13.98 35.53 6.52
N ASN A 735 -14.46 36.39 5.64
CA ASN A 735 -13.68 37.44 4.97
C ASN A 735 -12.40 36.90 4.30
N GLY A 736 -12.49 35.71 3.68
CA GLY A 736 -11.36 35.06 3.00
C GLY A 736 -10.37 34.38 3.93
N LYS A 737 -10.51 34.49 5.26
CA LYS A 737 -9.69 33.80 6.26
C LYS A 737 -10.35 32.51 6.72
N ILE A 738 -9.56 31.47 6.86
CA ILE A 738 -9.97 30.17 7.38
C ILE A 738 -9.60 30.13 8.88
N ARG A 739 -10.58 29.75 9.70
CA ARG A 739 -10.42 29.60 11.16
C ARG A 739 -10.93 28.24 11.59
N LEU A 740 -10.11 27.47 12.28
CA LEU A 740 -10.56 26.26 12.94
C LEU A 740 -11.38 26.65 14.18
N LEU A 741 -12.59 26.11 14.31
CA LEU A 741 -13.48 26.33 15.45
C LEU A 741 -13.25 25.26 16.53
N ASP A 742 -13.19 24.00 16.12
CA ASP A 742 -12.91 22.86 16.98
C ASP A 742 -12.30 21.71 16.16
N ALA A 743 -11.64 20.79 16.84
CA ALA A 743 -11.17 19.55 16.23
C ALA A 743 -11.15 18.42 17.24
N VAL A 744 -11.54 17.24 16.79
CA VAL A 744 -11.46 16.00 17.57
C VAL A 744 -10.60 15.01 16.83
N LYS A 745 -9.46 14.67 17.41
CA LYS A 745 -8.69 13.52 17.00
C LYS A 745 -9.14 12.30 17.81
N PHE A 746 -9.44 11.22 17.11
CA PHE A 746 -9.81 9.96 17.74
C PHE A 746 -9.00 8.81 17.15
N GLY A 747 -8.71 7.82 17.99
CA GLY A 747 -8.05 6.56 17.59
C GLY A 747 -9.06 5.50 17.15
N PRO A 748 -8.66 4.23 17.06
CA PRO A 748 -9.55 3.14 16.66
C PRO A 748 -10.84 3.08 17.47
N GLN A 749 -11.97 3.04 16.77
CA GLN A 749 -13.31 3.08 17.39
C GLN A 749 -13.90 1.67 17.53
N LYS A 750 -14.64 1.46 18.61
CA LYS A 750 -15.45 0.26 18.79
C LYS A 750 -16.75 0.41 18.02
N THR A 751 -17.16 -0.68 17.38
CA THR A 751 -18.45 -0.72 16.67
C THR A 751 -19.61 -0.42 17.63
N ASN A 752 -20.53 0.45 17.20
CA ASN A 752 -21.72 0.85 17.95
C ASN A 752 -21.43 1.58 19.28
N GLN A 753 -20.22 2.10 19.45
CA GLN A 753 -19.87 2.95 20.58
C GLN A 753 -19.52 4.34 20.08
N ALA A 754 -20.14 5.35 20.64
CA ALA A 754 -19.80 6.74 20.35
C ALA A 754 -18.53 7.18 21.10
N TYR A 755 -17.89 8.21 20.58
CA TYR A 755 -16.77 8.90 21.21
C TYR A 755 -17.14 10.36 21.39
N GLY A 756 -17.23 10.82 22.63
CA GLY A 756 -17.81 12.13 22.88
C GLY A 756 -17.28 12.81 24.13
N ARG A 757 -17.69 14.07 24.27
CA ARG A 757 -17.34 14.92 25.42
C ARG A 757 -18.27 14.62 26.60
N LEU A 758 -17.69 14.29 27.73
CA LEU A 758 -18.47 14.06 28.96
C LEU A 758 -17.89 14.86 30.13
N PRO A 759 -18.66 15.84 30.68
CA PRO A 759 -19.96 16.35 30.18
C PRO A 759 -19.88 17.08 28.84
N ASP A 760 -21.04 17.36 28.22
CA ASP A 760 -21.13 18.07 26.95
C ASP A 760 -20.30 19.36 26.93
N GLY A 761 -19.64 19.58 25.77
CA GLY A 761 -18.81 20.75 25.55
C GLY A 761 -17.53 20.82 26.39
N SER A 762 -17.24 19.81 27.22
CA SER A 762 -16.01 19.75 28.01
C SER A 762 -14.80 19.36 27.12
N ASN A 763 -13.59 19.50 27.65
CA ASN A 763 -12.38 19.06 26.95
C ASN A 763 -12.07 17.56 27.17
N ARG A 764 -12.94 16.84 27.89
CA ARG A 764 -12.75 15.43 28.21
C ARG A 764 -13.51 14.55 27.20
N LEU A 765 -12.79 13.91 26.30
CA LEU A 765 -13.29 12.97 25.31
C LEU A 765 -13.09 11.54 25.78
N GLN A 766 -14.08 10.69 25.62
CA GLN A 766 -14.05 9.27 25.98
C GLN A 766 -15.09 8.46 25.22
N GLY A 767 -14.98 7.13 25.25
CA GLY A 767 -16.05 6.25 24.75
C GLY A 767 -17.31 6.38 25.62
N ILE A 768 -18.43 6.63 24.97
CA ILE A 768 -19.75 6.82 25.62
C ILE A 768 -20.81 5.98 24.91
N GLN A 769 -22.02 5.91 25.51
CA GLN A 769 -23.18 5.42 24.78
C GLN A 769 -23.59 6.47 23.74
N ALA A 770 -24.04 6.03 22.57
CA ALA A 770 -24.59 6.95 21.55
C ALA A 770 -25.81 7.71 22.08
N THR A 771 -25.74 9.03 22.00
CA THR A 771 -26.81 9.93 22.50
C THR A 771 -27.13 11.10 21.54
N PRO A 772 -27.25 10.85 20.20
CA PRO A 772 -27.43 11.95 19.24
C PRO A 772 -28.65 12.82 19.57
N ALA A 773 -28.44 14.11 19.46
CA ALA A 773 -29.40 15.19 19.81
C ALA A 773 -29.83 15.20 21.29
N LYS A 774 -29.03 14.62 22.18
CA LYS A 774 -29.28 14.58 23.62
C LYS A 774 -27.98 14.72 24.40
N GLN A 775 -28.10 15.01 25.70
CA GLN A 775 -26.95 15.11 26.59
C GLN A 775 -26.20 13.80 26.70
N ASN A 776 -24.88 13.86 26.55
CA ASN A 776 -23.96 12.70 26.69
C ASN A 776 -24.04 12.08 28.09
N LYS A 777 -24.01 10.74 28.13
CA LYS A 777 -24.11 9.96 29.37
C LYS A 777 -23.00 8.93 29.50
#